data_c6d2ff6694fcba2e8e1d931fc0c5ac63
#
_entry.id   c6d2ff6694fcba2e8e1d931fc0c5ac63
#
_cell.length_a   1.000
_cell.length_b   1.000
_cell.length_c   1.000
_cell.angle_alpha   90.00
_cell.angle_beta   90.00
_cell.angle_gamma   90.00
#
_symmetry.space_group_name_H-M   'P 1'
#
loop_
_entity.id
_entity.type
_entity.pdbx_description
1 polymer ?
#
loop_
_entity_poly.entity_id
_entity_poly.type
_entity_poly.pdbx_seq_one_letter_code
_entity_poly.pdbx_strand_id
1 'polypeptide(L)'
;MATTTPAGVRAHAKHGGGSPAAPDGAPMTHRQIMEALSGLLLGLFAAIISSTIVTNALPTIIGSLGGGQEAYTWVVTAALLSMTASVPLWGKMADLVSKKALVQISLVIYIIGSVVAGLAQNPAMLIGARVIQGLGAGGLSALVQVVMAAMIAPRERGRYSGYTGATFAVATVGGPLLGGVITDTSWLGWRYCLFVGIPFALIALVVLQKTLNLPVAKRKVKVDWTGAFFITAAASLLLVWVTFADDKYEWLSWQTYAMVGGTLVLALLFVFTETRASEPIIPLRLFRNRTVSLASLASLFVGVGMYSGTVFFSQYFQLARDKSPTMSGVMTIPMIGGLFVASMVSGRFITKTGRWKGWLVAGGLFLTAGLGLLGLMRYDTPYWELSIYMAMLGIGVGTMMQNLVLSTQNQVTPKDLGAASSTVSFFRSLGGAVGVGVLGSVMSGRITHYAKDTVASLDPQSQAAAAKAVGSTALPDMDALPSSVRTWLESAYGHGIADVFLYAAPFALIAFIVVMFIKEVPLRTSGGLAQAAEEAVGVLDAGEFAAPAEEKVPSWAASTEGTERLATVATVVGEETAPVTASASGPLSDTASGGIPVRGHIRGAESAPVPQAAVTLISLAGRQLGRSVTQADGSYALDAPSVGSYVLIASADGFQPQASTVVVNGHEPVSYDVLLSGTSGLNGLVRAAETGLPVKDAMVIVTDVRGDLLSTGTTGEQGEFVFAELVPGAVTVAVNADGYRPRALPVEVGGTGVTRVEIDLDSGAQVQGVVRAPHGPLADARVTLVDAAGNVVGTATTGTDGAYAFTDLSGGDYTVIATGYPPVATALTVNGRGADDHDIELAHPGE
;
A
#
# COMPACT_ATOMS: atom_id res chain seq x y z
N MET A 1 55.50 38.67 -36.32
CA MET A 1 55.81 37.90 -35.12
C MET A 1 54.60 37.00 -34.82
N ALA A 2 54.76 35.72 -35.02
CA ALA A 2 53.77 34.70 -34.95
C ALA A 2 53.55 34.25 -33.50
N THR A 3 52.35 34.11 -33.09
CA THR A 3 51.95 33.41 -31.84
C THR A 3 51.13 32.20 -32.18
N THR A 4 51.66 31.04 -31.86
CA THR A 4 51.16 29.71 -32.08
C THR A 4 50.10 29.35 -31.08
N THR A 5 48.98 28.78 -31.58
CA THR A 5 47.90 28.15 -30.82
C THR A 5 48.18 26.65 -30.71
N PRO A 6 48.02 25.98 -29.53
CA PRO A 6 48.19 24.56 -29.46
C PRO A 6 46.89 23.80 -29.82
N ALA A 7 47.06 22.70 -30.51
CA ALA A 7 46.05 21.82 -31.05
C ALA A 7 45.24 21.08 -29.96
N GLY A 8 43.94 20.98 -30.16
CA GLY A 8 42.99 20.24 -29.31
C GLY A 8 43.08 18.74 -29.47
N VAL A 9 43.10 18.06 -28.36
CA VAL A 9 42.97 16.60 -28.26
C VAL A 9 41.48 16.22 -28.44
N ARG A 10 41.17 15.50 -29.52
CA ARG A 10 39.88 14.86 -29.71
C ARG A 10 39.77 13.61 -28.81
N ALA A 11 38.95 13.67 -27.75
CA ALA A 11 38.53 12.52 -26.99
C ALA A 11 37.33 11.86 -27.70
N HIS A 12 37.49 10.60 -28.07
CA HIS A 12 36.40 9.74 -28.53
C HIS A 12 35.45 9.44 -27.36
N ALA A 13 34.25 10.00 -27.37
CA ALA A 13 33.16 9.59 -26.50
C ALA A 13 32.52 8.32 -27.05
N LYS A 14 32.73 7.20 -26.35
CA LYS A 14 31.93 5.96 -26.53
C LYS A 14 30.51 6.23 -26.04
N HIS A 15 29.53 6.09 -26.91
CA HIS A 15 28.12 6.04 -26.58
C HIS A 15 27.84 4.78 -25.72
N GLY A 16 27.70 4.98 -24.41
CA GLY A 16 27.06 4.07 -23.50
C GLY A 16 25.79 4.75 -22.99
N GLY A 17 24.64 4.35 -23.51
CA GLY A 17 23.33 4.86 -23.06
C GLY A 17 23.01 4.36 -21.66
N GLY A 18 23.44 5.06 -20.63
CA GLY A 18 22.93 4.94 -19.26
C GLY A 18 22.17 6.23 -18.96
N SER A 19 20.87 6.13 -18.74
CA SER A 19 20.08 7.22 -18.17
C SER A 19 20.75 7.72 -16.89
N PRO A 20 20.88 9.03 -16.67
CA PRO A 20 21.43 9.55 -15.42
C PRO A 20 20.60 9.04 -14.25
N ALA A 21 21.26 8.52 -13.23
CA ALA A 21 20.63 8.16 -11.97
C ALA A 21 20.00 9.42 -11.38
N ALA A 22 18.70 9.35 -11.07
CA ALA A 22 18.00 10.41 -10.35
C ALA A 22 18.68 10.66 -8.99
N PRO A 23 18.69 11.90 -8.48
CA PRO A 23 19.22 12.22 -7.15
C PRO A 23 18.56 11.32 -6.09
N ASP A 24 19.35 10.83 -5.13
CA ASP A 24 18.86 10.02 -4.02
C ASP A 24 17.74 10.76 -3.27
N GLY A 25 16.51 10.25 -3.34
CA GLY A 25 15.33 10.81 -2.67
C GLY A 25 14.21 11.32 -3.58
N ALA A 26 14.40 11.45 -4.88
CA ALA A 26 13.32 11.88 -5.78
C ALA A 26 12.24 10.79 -5.92
N PRO A 27 10.92 11.17 -5.94
CA PRO A 27 9.84 10.21 -6.14
C PRO A 27 10.00 9.50 -7.50
N MET A 28 9.79 8.18 -7.49
CA MET A 28 9.90 7.37 -8.71
C MET A 28 8.83 7.78 -9.73
N THR A 29 9.23 7.91 -10.99
CA THR A 29 8.30 8.19 -12.08
C THR A 29 7.34 7.01 -12.30
N HIS A 30 6.16 7.29 -12.86
CA HIS A 30 5.17 6.25 -13.19
C HIS A 30 5.77 5.12 -14.04
N ARG A 31 6.66 5.43 -14.98
CA ARG A 31 7.35 4.45 -15.81
C ARG A 31 8.27 3.53 -14.99
N GLN A 32 9.08 4.09 -14.11
CA GLN A 32 9.97 3.33 -13.22
C GLN A 32 9.17 2.42 -12.27
N ILE A 33 8.04 2.92 -11.74
CA ILE A 33 7.13 2.12 -10.91
C ILE A 33 6.57 0.94 -11.72
N MET A 34 6.11 1.16 -12.95
CA MET A 34 5.57 0.11 -13.81
C MET A 34 6.62 -0.93 -14.21
N GLU A 35 7.83 -0.50 -14.51
CA GLU A 35 8.95 -1.40 -14.83
C GLU A 35 9.32 -2.30 -13.63
N ALA A 36 9.44 -1.75 -12.42
CA ALA A 36 9.70 -2.52 -11.21
C ALA A 36 8.49 -3.42 -10.83
N LEU A 37 7.28 -2.89 -10.94
CA LEU A 37 6.06 -3.63 -10.65
C LEU A 37 5.86 -4.83 -11.60
N SER A 38 6.18 -4.69 -12.89
CA SER A 38 6.09 -5.79 -13.85
C SER A 38 6.94 -6.99 -13.46
N GLY A 39 8.18 -6.76 -12.99
CA GLY A 39 9.04 -7.83 -12.48
C GLY A 39 8.51 -8.48 -11.19
N LEU A 40 7.98 -7.68 -10.27
CA LEU A 40 7.36 -8.18 -9.03
C LEU A 40 6.11 -9.03 -9.32
N LEU A 41 5.23 -8.55 -10.21
CA LEU A 41 4.02 -9.26 -10.60
C LEU A 41 4.31 -10.53 -11.38
N LEU A 42 5.34 -10.53 -12.21
CA LEU A 42 5.77 -11.73 -12.93
C LEU A 42 6.32 -12.81 -11.98
N GLY A 43 7.06 -12.42 -10.93
CA GLY A 43 7.49 -13.33 -9.87
C GLY A 43 6.30 -13.89 -9.07
N LEU A 44 5.35 -13.05 -8.72
CA LEU A 44 4.12 -13.48 -8.05
C LEU A 44 3.28 -14.40 -8.94
N PHE A 45 3.15 -14.08 -10.22
CA PHE A 45 2.51 -14.93 -11.23
C PHE A 45 3.15 -16.32 -11.29
N ALA A 46 4.47 -16.41 -11.36
CA ALA A 46 5.20 -17.66 -11.37
C ALA A 46 4.87 -18.55 -10.15
N ALA A 47 4.81 -17.93 -8.96
CA ALA A 47 4.49 -18.66 -7.72
C ALA A 47 3.05 -19.17 -7.70
N ILE A 48 2.08 -18.36 -8.10
CA ILE A 48 0.65 -18.71 -8.08
C ILE A 48 0.34 -19.77 -9.15
N ILE A 49 0.80 -19.55 -10.38
CA ILE A 49 0.50 -20.48 -11.50
C ILE A 49 1.09 -21.86 -11.24
N SER A 50 2.31 -21.95 -10.73
CA SER A 50 2.93 -23.22 -10.38
C SER A 50 2.16 -23.94 -9.27
N SER A 51 1.66 -23.20 -8.26
CA SER A 51 0.85 -23.80 -7.20
C SER A 51 -0.46 -24.39 -7.74
N THR A 52 -1.15 -23.66 -8.61
CA THR A 52 -2.45 -24.07 -9.17
C THR A 52 -2.30 -25.20 -10.20
N ILE A 53 -1.26 -25.19 -11.02
CA ILE A 53 -0.92 -26.30 -11.95
C ILE A 53 -0.67 -27.59 -11.16
N VAL A 54 0.19 -27.52 -10.13
CA VAL A 54 0.56 -28.72 -9.35
C VAL A 54 -0.65 -29.28 -8.61
N THR A 55 -1.49 -28.45 -8.01
CA THR A 55 -2.71 -28.93 -7.33
C THR A 55 -3.61 -29.71 -8.29
N ASN A 56 -3.72 -29.27 -9.53
CA ASN A 56 -4.53 -29.93 -10.54
C ASN A 56 -3.92 -31.25 -11.07
N ALA A 57 -2.59 -31.26 -11.25
CA ALA A 57 -1.85 -32.42 -11.74
C ALA A 57 -1.50 -33.46 -10.63
N LEU A 58 -1.79 -33.14 -9.36
CA LEU A 58 -1.30 -33.88 -8.20
C LEU A 58 -1.73 -35.35 -8.16
N PRO A 59 -2.97 -35.72 -8.52
CA PRO A 59 -3.36 -37.16 -8.59
C PRO A 59 -2.41 -37.96 -9.51
N THR A 60 -2.14 -37.43 -10.70
CA THR A 60 -1.22 -38.04 -11.66
C THR A 60 0.23 -38.13 -11.15
N ILE A 61 0.68 -37.04 -10.49
CA ILE A 61 2.03 -36.95 -9.91
C ILE A 61 2.22 -38.04 -8.83
N ILE A 62 1.31 -38.10 -7.87
CA ILE A 62 1.37 -39.01 -6.72
C ILE A 62 1.23 -40.45 -7.17
N GLY A 63 0.30 -40.75 -8.08
CA GLY A 63 0.17 -42.05 -8.67
C GLY A 63 1.46 -42.54 -9.35
N SER A 64 2.14 -41.66 -10.12
CA SER A 64 3.40 -42.01 -10.81
C SER A 64 4.60 -42.20 -9.85
N LEU A 65 4.54 -41.61 -8.65
CA LEU A 65 5.60 -41.75 -7.63
C LEU A 65 5.31 -42.87 -6.62
N GLY A 66 4.22 -43.63 -6.81
CA GLY A 66 3.84 -44.75 -5.94
C GLY A 66 3.32 -44.29 -4.56
N GLY A 67 2.84 -43.06 -4.46
CA GLY A 67 2.30 -42.48 -3.26
C GLY A 67 0.78 -42.70 -3.11
N GLY A 68 0.29 -42.75 -1.88
CA GLY A 68 -1.15 -42.78 -1.55
C GLY A 68 -1.73 -41.42 -1.20
N GLN A 69 -2.98 -41.43 -0.70
CA GLN A 69 -3.72 -40.22 -0.27
C GLN A 69 -2.97 -39.40 0.79
N GLU A 70 -2.25 -40.03 1.67
CA GLU A 70 -1.43 -39.36 2.68
C GLU A 70 -0.34 -38.49 2.04
N ALA A 71 0.38 -39.04 1.04
CA ALA A 71 1.39 -38.31 0.30
C ALA A 71 0.79 -37.11 -0.47
N TYR A 72 -0.39 -37.30 -1.07
CA TYR A 72 -1.16 -36.23 -1.70
C TYR A 72 -1.39 -35.05 -0.74
N THR A 73 -1.96 -35.36 0.43
CA THR A 73 -2.26 -34.37 1.46
C THR A 73 -0.98 -33.65 1.93
N TRP A 74 0.11 -34.40 2.18
CA TRP A 74 1.37 -33.81 2.61
C TRP A 74 2.00 -32.90 1.56
N VAL A 75 1.94 -33.21 0.28
CA VAL A 75 2.51 -32.36 -0.78
C VAL A 75 1.83 -30.99 -0.85
N VAL A 76 0.51 -30.95 -0.68
CA VAL A 76 -0.25 -29.68 -0.63
C VAL A 76 0.03 -28.92 0.67
N THR A 77 -0.11 -29.62 1.80
CA THR A 77 0.03 -29.03 3.14
C THR A 77 1.44 -28.50 3.37
N ALA A 78 2.49 -29.21 2.98
CA ALA A 78 3.88 -28.78 3.16
C ALA A 78 4.18 -27.44 2.46
N ALA A 79 3.68 -27.26 1.24
CA ALA A 79 3.85 -26.01 0.51
C ALA A 79 3.10 -24.85 1.16
N LEU A 80 1.82 -25.08 1.53
CA LEU A 80 0.96 -24.06 2.15
C LEU A 80 1.47 -23.67 3.53
N LEU A 81 1.93 -24.65 4.31
CA LEU A 81 2.50 -24.47 5.64
C LEU A 81 3.77 -23.63 5.59
N SER A 82 4.75 -24.03 4.76
CA SER A 82 6.02 -23.29 4.63
C SER A 82 5.82 -21.89 4.07
N MET A 83 4.90 -21.72 3.11
CA MET A 83 4.50 -20.41 2.60
C MET A 83 3.92 -19.54 3.73
N THR A 84 2.94 -20.03 4.48
CA THR A 84 2.26 -19.25 5.52
C THR A 84 3.21 -18.89 6.66
N ALA A 85 3.96 -19.87 7.15
CA ALA A 85 4.87 -19.70 8.29
C ALA A 85 6.04 -18.75 8.00
N SER A 86 6.48 -18.66 6.74
CA SER A 86 7.60 -17.79 6.35
C SER A 86 7.21 -16.32 6.11
N VAL A 87 5.94 -16.00 5.86
CA VAL A 87 5.47 -14.64 5.55
C VAL A 87 5.91 -13.58 6.57
N PRO A 88 5.76 -13.77 7.90
CA PRO A 88 6.18 -12.76 8.88
C PRO A 88 7.69 -12.52 8.86
N LEU A 89 8.48 -13.59 8.67
CA LEU A 89 9.93 -13.49 8.58
C LEU A 89 10.37 -12.64 7.39
N TRP A 90 9.82 -12.90 6.19
CA TRP A 90 10.11 -12.11 5.00
C TRP A 90 9.72 -10.65 5.14
N GLY A 91 8.57 -10.37 5.78
CA GLY A 91 8.11 -9.01 6.04
C GLY A 91 9.04 -8.23 6.95
N LYS A 92 9.44 -8.83 8.08
CA LYS A 92 10.41 -8.21 8.99
C LYS A 92 11.78 -8.03 8.34
N MET A 93 12.25 -9.03 7.62
CA MET A 93 13.51 -8.93 6.86
C MET A 93 13.49 -7.76 5.86
N ALA A 94 12.33 -7.46 5.26
CA ALA A 94 12.20 -6.34 4.32
C ALA A 94 12.32 -4.95 4.98
N ASP A 95 12.08 -4.84 6.27
CA ASP A 95 12.32 -3.62 7.04
C ASP A 95 13.80 -3.46 7.43
N LEU A 96 14.56 -4.55 7.45
CA LEU A 96 15.92 -4.61 7.96
C LEU A 96 17.00 -4.69 6.88
N VAL A 97 16.68 -5.29 5.72
CA VAL A 97 17.64 -5.60 4.65
C VAL A 97 17.16 -5.05 3.31
N SER A 98 18.02 -5.06 2.30
CA SER A 98 17.65 -4.64 0.94
C SER A 98 16.46 -5.40 0.41
N LYS A 99 15.36 -4.71 0.14
CA LYS A 99 14.14 -5.26 -0.44
C LYS A 99 14.42 -5.95 -1.79
N LYS A 100 15.30 -5.37 -2.62
CA LYS A 100 15.75 -5.95 -3.89
C LYS A 100 16.40 -7.32 -3.69
N ALA A 101 17.37 -7.39 -2.78
CA ALA A 101 18.08 -8.64 -2.50
C ALA A 101 17.12 -9.72 -1.98
N LEU A 102 16.18 -9.36 -1.10
CA LEU A 102 15.21 -10.30 -0.55
C LEU A 102 14.27 -10.87 -1.61
N VAL A 103 13.76 -10.04 -2.52
CA VAL A 103 12.92 -10.53 -3.64
C VAL A 103 13.72 -11.48 -4.54
N GLN A 104 14.97 -11.16 -4.83
CA GLN A 104 15.84 -12.04 -5.63
C GLN A 104 16.14 -13.36 -4.91
N ILE A 105 16.43 -13.33 -3.61
CA ILE A 105 16.65 -14.53 -2.80
C ILE A 105 15.38 -15.40 -2.79
N SER A 106 14.19 -14.81 -2.61
CA SER A 106 12.93 -15.56 -2.63
C SER A 106 12.65 -16.19 -3.99
N LEU A 107 12.97 -15.51 -5.10
CA LEU A 107 12.89 -16.07 -6.46
C LEU A 107 13.87 -17.24 -6.64
N VAL A 108 15.10 -17.11 -6.18
CA VAL A 108 16.12 -18.18 -6.27
C VAL A 108 15.70 -19.40 -5.46
N ILE A 109 15.22 -19.21 -4.21
CA ILE A 109 14.70 -20.31 -3.38
C ILE A 109 13.52 -21.00 -4.08
N TYR A 110 12.60 -20.23 -4.65
CA TYR A 110 11.46 -20.75 -5.40
C TYR A 110 11.91 -21.58 -6.61
N ILE A 111 12.90 -21.09 -7.40
CA ILE A 111 13.45 -21.80 -8.56
C ILE A 111 14.10 -23.11 -8.12
N ILE A 112 14.94 -23.08 -7.09
CA ILE A 112 15.60 -24.28 -6.55
C ILE A 112 14.54 -25.30 -6.12
N GLY A 113 13.54 -24.88 -5.33
CA GLY A 113 12.43 -25.75 -4.92
C GLY A 113 11.69 -26.36 -6.10
N SER A 114 11.43 -25.58 -7.15
CA SER A 114 10.75 -26.05 -8.37
C SER A 114 11.59 -27.06 -9.16
N VAL A 115 12.91 -26.84 -9.28
CA VAL A 115 13.82 -27.78 -9.93
C VAL A 115 13.89 -29.08 -9.15
N VAL A 116 14.10 -29.03 -7.84
CA VAL A 116 14.18 -30.25 -7.00
C VAL A 116 12.86 -31.03 -7.02
N ALA A 117 11.71 -30.32 -7.02
CA ALA A 117 10.39 -30.92 -7.13
C ALA A 117 10.20 -31.67 -8.47
N GLY A 118 10.62 -31.06 -9.58
CA GLY A 118 10.52 -31.67 -10.91
C GLY A 118 11.46 -32.90 -11.09
N LEU A 119 12.51 -32.97 -10.31
CA LEU A 119 13.47 -34.09 -10.28
C LEU A 119 13.10 -35.17 -9.25
N ALA A 120 11.96 -35.00 -8.52
CA ALA A 120 11.56 -35.94 -7.49
C ALA A 120 11.34 -37.35 -8.02
N GLN A 121 11.88 -38.33 -7.27
CA GLN A 121 11.81 -39.77 -7.57
C GLN A 121 10.89 -40.53 -6.60
N ASN A 122 10.50 -39.90 -5.50
CA ASN A 122 9.62 -40.46 -4.49
C ASN A 122 8.80 -39.32 -3.82
N PRO A 123 7.67 -39.63 -3.13
CA PRO A 123 6.84 -38.64 -2.48
C PRO A 123 7.57 -37.83 -1.42
N ALA A 124 8.49 -38.42 -0.65
CA ALA A 124 9.21 -37.72 0.41
C ALA A 124 10.10 -36.57 -0.14
N MET A 125 10.81 -36.84 -1.26
CA MET A 125 11.61 -35.82 -1.96
C MET A 125 10.71 -34.70 -2.50
N LEU A 126 9.55 -35.05 -3.05
CA LEU A 126 8.60 -34.06 -3.53
C LEU A 126 8.08 -33.18 -2.38
N ILE A 127 7.72 -33.74 -1.23
CA ILE A 127 7.28 -33.00 -0.03
C ILE A 127 8.38 -32.05 0.43
N GLY A 128 9.63 -32.52 0.57
CA GLY A 128 10.77 -31.65 0.94
C GLY A 128 11.00 -30.50 -0.05
N ALA A 129 10.90 -30.78 -1.35
CA ALA A 129 11.01 -29.76 -2.39
C ALA A 129 9.87 -28.73 -2.33
N ARG A 130 8.65 -29.16 -1.99
CA ARG A 130 7.49 -28.30 -1.80
C ARG A 130 7.65 -27.37 -0.59
N VAL A 131 8.34 -27.80 0.46
CA VAL A 131 8.72 -26.91 1.59
C VAL A 131 9.63 -25.78 1.08
N ILE A 132 10.68 -26.10 0.32
CA ILE A 132 11.61 -25.11 -0.22
C ILE A 132 10.87 -24.15 -1.17
N GLN A 133 10.04 -24.68 -2.07
CA GLN A 133 9.24 -23.89 -3.00
C GLN A 133 8.28 -22.95 -2.26
N GLY A 134 7.62 -23.42 -1.20
CA GLY A 134 6.72 -22.66 -0.35
C GLY A 134 7.42 -21.51 0.38
N LEU A 135 8.65 -21.72 0.86
CA LEU A 135 9.45 -20.64 1.47
C LEU A 135 9.69 -19.49 0.48
N GLY A 136 10.04 -19.81 -0.78
CA GLY A 136 10.20 -18.79 -1.82
C GLY A 136 8.88 -18.10 -2.19
N ALA A 137 7.79 -18.85 -2.36
CA ALA A 137 6.47 -18.31 -2.69
C ALA A 137 5.92 -17.39 -1.57
N GLY A 138 6.15 -17.76 -0.30
CA GLY A 138 5.81 -16.93 0.86
C GLY A 138 6.55 -15.60 0.85
N GLY A 139 7.85 -15.63 0.49
CA GLY A 139 8.66 -14.42 0.30
C GLY A 139 8.10 -13.52 -0.80
N LEU A 140 7.79 -14.06 -1.97
CA LEU A 140 7.21 -13.29 -3.08
C LEU A 140 5.87 -12.66 -2.69
N SER A 141 4.98 -13.41 -2.04
CA SER A 141 3.66 -12.90 -1.65
C SER A 141 3.74 -11.75 -0.63
N ALA A 142 4.66 -11.82 0.34
CA ALA A 142 4.90 -10.76 1.32
C ALA A 142 5.61 -9.55 0.70
N LEU A 143 6.72 -9.81 -0.02
CA LEU A 143 7.61 -8.75 -0.51
C LEU A 143 6.98 -7.89 -1.60
N VAL A 144 6.11 -8.44 -2.46
CA VAL A 144 5.36 -7.64 -3.46
C VAL A 144 4.58 -6.53 -2.78
N GLN A 145 3.88 -6.82 -1.68
CA GLN A 145 3.11 -5.83 -0.92
C GLN A 145 4.01 -4.79 -0.25
N VAL A 146 5.14 -5.24 0.33
CA VAL A 146 6.10 -4.36 1.03
C VAL A 146 6.84 -3.44 0.06
N VAL A 147 7.30 -3.98 -1.09
CA VAL A 147 8.00 -3.19 -2.11
C VAL A 147 7.05 -2.18 -2.75
N MET A 148 5.81 -2.59 -3.05
CA MET A 148 4.79 -1.68 -3.55
C MET A 148 4.49 -0.55 -2.55
N ALA A 149 4.46 -0.86 -1.25
CA ALA A 149 4.28 0.12 -0.19
C ALA A 149 5.46 1.09 -0.05
N ALA A 150 6.67 0.65 -0.34
CA ALA A 150 7.84 1.52 -0.32
C ALA A 150 7.87 2.49 -1.51
N MET A 151 7.49 2.02 -2.71
CA MET A 151 7.57 2.82 -3.95
C MET A 151 6.41 3.80 -4.13
N ILE A 152 5.19 3.43 -3.68
CA ILE A 152 3.95 4.10 -4.06
C ILE A 152 3.25 4.65 -2.82
N ALA A 153 2.82 5.92 -2.90
CA ALA A 153 2.03 6.54 -1.84
C ALA A 153 0.70 5.78 -1.58
N PRO A 154 0.22 5.68 -0.33
CA PRO A 154 -1.02 4.97 -0.01
C PRO A 154 -2.21 5.38 -0.87
N ARG A 155 -2.36 6.66 -1.16
CA ARG A 155 -3.44 7.20 -2.00
C ARG A 155 -3.39 6.69 -3.45
N GLU A 156 -2.18 6.49 -4.00
CA GLU A 156 -2.00 6.06 -5.39
C GLU A 156 -2.00 4.54 -5.57
N ARG A 157 -1.78 3.77 -4.50
CA ARG A 157 -1.72 2.28 -4.55
C ARG A 157 -2.97 1.66 -5.11
N GLY A 158 -4.14 2.28 -4.91
CA GLY A 158 -5.40 1.83 -5.46
C GLY A 158 -5.35 1.62 -6.97
N ARG A 159 -4.67 2.50 -7.70
CA ARG A 159 -4.49 2.39 -9.16
C ARG A 159 -3.70 1.13 -9.56
N TYR A 160 -2.72 0.73 -8.75
CA TYR A 160 -1.85 -0.42 -9.03
C TYR A 160 -2.40 -1.75 -8.47
N SER A 161 -3.34 -1.71 -7.53
CA SER A 161 -3.97 -2.90 -6.96
C SER A 161 -4.69 -3.76 -8.00
N GLY A 162 -5.24 -3.13 -9.05
CA GLY A 162 -5.86 -3.82 -10.17
C GLY A 162 -4.90 -4.76 -10.91
N TYR A 163 -3.63 -4.38 -11.07
CA TYR A 163 -2.63 -5.23 -11.72
C TYR A 163 -2.29 -6.46 -10.87
N THR A 164 -2.22 -6.30 -9.54
CA THR A 164 -2.04 -7.45 -8.64
C THR A 164 -3.23 -8.41 -8.71
N GLY A 165 -4.45 -7.87 -8.72
CA GLY A 165 -5.67 -8.67 -8.91
C GLY A 165 -5.72 -9.39 -10.25
N ALA A 166 -5.30 -8.71 -11.34
CA ALA A 166 -5.21 -9.31 -12.68
C ALA A 166 -4.20 -10.47 -12.71
N THR A 167 -3.02 -10.29 -12.11
CA THR A 167 -1.98 -11.32 -12.02
C THR A 167 -2.51 -12.55 -11.29
N PHE A 168 -3.19 -12.36 -10.16
CA PHE A 168 -3.81 -13.44 -9.41
C PHE A 168 -4.88 -14.16 -10.23
N ALA A 169 -5.74 -13.39 -10.93
CA ALA A 169 -6.81 -13.92 -11.77
C ALA A 169 -6.27 -14.79 -12.91
N VAL A 170 -5.32 -14.26 -13.68
CA VAL A 170 -4.74 -14.96 -14.83
C VAL A 170 -3.96 -16.22 -14.39
N ALA A 171 -3.24 -16.15 -13.26
CA ALA A 171 -2.50 -17.30 -12.76
C ALA A 171 -3.44 -18.42 -12.26
N THR A 172 -4.55 -18.05 -11.60
CA THR A 172 -5.50 -19.03 -11.05
C THR A 172 -6.31 -19.74 -12.14
N VAL A 173 -6.73 -19.03 -13.20
CA VAL A 173 -7.42 -19.65 -14.35
C VAL A 173 -6.43 -20.39 -15.26
N GLY A 174 -5.27 -19.80 -15.50
CA GLY A 174 -4.23 -20.37 -16.37
C GLY A 174 -3.65 -21.69 -15.85
N GLY A 175 -3.66 -21.86 -14.49
CA GLY A 175 -3.10 -23.05 -13.87
C GLY A 175 -3.76 -24.35 -14.30
N PRO A 176 -5.07 -24.55 -14.08
CA PRO A 176 -5.78 -25.75 -14.54
C PRO A 176 -5.68 -25.98 -16.04
N LEU A 177 -5.75 -24.91 -16.85
CA LEU A 177 -5.62 -25.02 -18.32
C LEU A 177 -4.24 -25.54 -18.73
N LEU A 178 -3.16 -24.92 -18.23
CA LEU A 178 -1.81 -25.35 -18.54
C LEU A 178 -1.48 -26.72 -17.93
N GLY A 179 -1.96 -26.98 -16.69
CA GLY A 179 -1.79 -28.27 -16.04
C GLY A 179 -2.44 -29.41 -16.80
N GLY A 180 -3.70 -29.21 -17.27
CA GLY A 180 -4.39 -30.17 -18.11
C GLY A 180 -3.65 -30.43 -19.43
N VAL A 181 -3.30 -29.38 -20.17
CA VAL A 181 -2.55 -29.54 -21.43
C VAL A 181 -1.23 -30.25 -21.24
N ILE A 182 -0.49 -30.01 -20.16
CA ILE A 182 0.79 -30.65 -19.87
C ILE A 182 0.59 -32.12 -19.50
N THR A 183 -0.41 -32.46 -18.68
CA THR A 183 -0.67 -33.84 -18.24
C THR A 183 -1.26 -34.68 -19.35
N ASP A 184 -2.06 -34.10 -20.24
CA ASP A 184 -2.70 -34.81 -21.35
C ASP A 184 -1.76 -35.00 -22.54
N THR A 185 -0.63 -34.27 -22.58
CA THR A 185 0.36 -34.35 -23.66
C THR A 185 1.39 -35.42 -23.35
N SER A 186 1.35 -36.54 -24.08
CA SER A 186 2.13 -37.74 -23.80
C SER A 186 3.66 -37.57 -23.77
N TRP A 187 4.23 -36.59 -24.48
CA TRP A 187 5.69 -36.35 -24.52
C TRP A 187 6.18 -35.34 -23.46
N LEU A 188 5.28 -34.52 -22.85
CA LEU A 188 5.64 -33.54 -21.82
C LEU A 188 5.75 -34.20 -20.43
N GLY A 189 4.72 -34.93 -20.04
CA GLY A 189 4.64 -35.57 -18.73
C GLY A 189 4.49 -34.56 -17.54
N TRP A 190 4.10 -35.10 -16.39
CA TRP A 190 3.76 -34.30 -15.20
C TRP A 190 4.92 -33.45 -14.62
N ARG A 191 6.18 -33.83 -14.87
CA ARG A 191 7.36 -33.10 -14.37
C ARG A 191 7.43 -31.67 -14.88
N TYR A 192 6.95 -31.42 -16.10
CA TYR A 192 6.91 -30.09 -16.67
C TYR A 192 5.94 -29.16 -15.94
N CYS A 193 4.92 -29.68 -15.26
CA CYS A 193 4.04 -28.90 -14.38
C CYS A 193 4.83 -28.15 -13.29
N LEU A 194 5.92 -28.73 -12.81
CA LEU A 194 6.77 -28.12 -11.78
C LEU A 194 7.79 -27.13 -12.36
N PHE A 195 8.13 -27.26 -13.66
CA PHE A 195 9.08 -26.38 -14.33
C PHE A 195 8.45 -25.13 -14.96
N VAL A 196 7.13 -25.10 -15.18
CA VAL A 196 6.43 -23.98 -15.87
C VAL A 196 6.69 -22.64 -15.23
N GLY A 197 6.78 -22.56 -13.90
CA GLY A 197 7.04 -21.33 -13.17
C GLY A 197 8.47 -20.79 -13.33
N ILE A 198 9.45 -21.64 -13.68
CA ILE A 198 10.87 -21.28 -13.72
C ILE A 198 11.20 -20.22 -14.77
N PRO A 199 10.75 -20.33 -16.04
CA PRO A 199 11.01 -19.29 -17.04
C PRO A 199 10.51 -17.91 -16.59
N PHE A 200 9.32 -17.84 -16.05
CA PHE A 200 8.73 -16.58 -15.55
C PHE A 200 9.53 -16.03 -14.36
N ALA A 201 9.96 -16.89 -13.43
CA ALA A 201 10.79 -16.49 -12.30
C ALA A 201 12.18 -15.99 -12.72
N LEU A 202 12.79 -16.62 -13.73
CA LEU A 202 14.08 -16.17 -14.31
C LEU A 202 13.94 -14.81 -15.00
N ILE A 203 12.89 -14.62 -15.80
CA ILE A 203 12.61 -13.32 -16.44
C ILE A 203 12.37 -12.26 -15.35
N ALA A 204 11.57 -12.57 -14.31
CA ALA A 204 11.35 -11.69 -13.18
C ALA A 204 12.66 -11.27 -12.49
N LEU A 205 13.57 -12.23 -12.27
CA LEU A 205 14.88 -11.99 -11.66
C LEU A 205 15.73 -11.01 -12.50
N VAL A 206 15.77 -11.19 -13.82
CA VAL A 206 16.50 -10.31 -14.74
C VAL A 206 15.87 -8.90 -14.79
N VAL A 207 14.54 -8.83 -14.89
CA VAL A 207 13.81 -7.55 -14.89
C VAL A 207 14.08 -6.80 -13.59
N LEU A 208 13.91 -7.43 -12.44
CA LEU A 208 14.12 -6.81 -11.12
C LEU A 208 15.57 -6.42 -10.88
N GLN A 209 16.55 -7.18 -11.44
CA GLN A 209 17.95 -6.78 -11.35
C GLN A 209 18.20 -5.44 -12.02
N LYS A 210 17.52 -5.16 -13.14
CA LYS A 210 17.69 -3.92 -13.92
C LYS A 210 16.82 -2.77 -13.43
N THR A 211 15.59 -3.04 -13.00
CA THR A 211 14.57 -2.00 -12.76
C THR A 211 14.38 -1.65 -11.28
N LEU A 212 14.60 -2.57 -10.35
CA LEU A 212 14.36 -2.34 -8.94
C LEU A 212 15.60 -1.74 -8.26
N ASN A 213 15.70 -0.43 -8.21
CA ASN A 213 16.74 0.32 -7.51
C ASN A 213 16.10 1.07 -6.34
N LEU A 214 16.16 0.48 -5.17
CA LEU A 214 15.67 1.09 -3.93
C LEU A 214 16.85 1.41 -3.02
N PRO A 215 16.88 2.59 -2.36
CA PRO A 215 17.93 2.93 -1.42
C PRO A 215 17.94 1.95 -0.26
N VAL A 216 19.13 1.56 0.16
CA VAL A 216 19.36 0.59 1.24
C VAL A 216 19.75 1.33 2.49
N ALA A 217 18.88 1.37 3.48
CA ALA A 217 19.25 1.80 4.83
C ALA A 217 20.14 0.71 5.48
N LYS A 218 21.45 0.94 5.53
CA LYS A 218 22.38 0.04 6.23
C LYS A 218 22.20 0.20 7.74
N ARG A 219 21.54 -0.74 8.39
CA ARG A 219 21.45 -0.85 9.85
C ARG A 219 22.18 -2.11 10.32
N LYS A 220 22.83 -2.04 11.51
CA LYS A 220 23.31 -3.25 12.18
C LYS A 220 22.08 -4.00 12.69
N VAL A 221 21.76 -5.13 12.08
CA VAL A 221 20.52 -5.87 12.29
C VAL A 221 20.77 -7.06 13.19
N LYS A 222 19.91 -7.23 14.22
CA LYS A 222 19.76 -8.48 14.96
C LYS A 222 18.38 -9.04 14.65
N VAL A 223 18.32 -10.14 13.90
CA VAL A 223 17.06 -10.86 13.60
C VAL A 223 16.67 -11.70 14.82
N ASP A 224 15.41 -11.64 15.23
CA ASP A 224 14.86 -12.53 16.26
C ASP A 224 14.58 -13.92 15.71
N TRP A 225 15.63 -14.76 15.66
CA TRP A 225 15.49 -16.16 15.22
C TRP A 225 14.64 -16.99 16.18
N THR A 226 14.58 -16.62 17.45
CA THR A 226 13.81 -17.34 18.47
C THR A 226 12.31 -17.11 18.28
N GLY A 227 11.90 -15.86 18.07
CA GLY A 227 10.52 -15.54 17.70
C GLY A 227 10.12 -16.17 16.36
N ALA A 228 11.03 -16.15 15.34
CA ALA A 228 10.79 -16.82 14.07
C ALA A 228 10.53 -18.31 14.26
N PHE A 229 11.29 -19.00 15.08
CA PHE A 229 11.09 -20.41 15.38
C PHE A 229 9.72 -20.66 16.03
N PHE A 230 9.37 -19.91 17.08
CA PHE A 230 8.13 -20.18 17.81
C PHE A 230 6.88 -19.88 16.98
N ILE A 231 6.83 -18.78 16.20
CA ILE A 231 5.66 -18.49 15.34
C ILE A 231 5.53 -19.54 14.22
N THR A 232 6.66 -19.94 13.62
CA THR A 232 6.68 -20.98 12.59
C THR A 232 6.23 -22.33 13.15
N ALA A 233 6.74 -22.72 14.32
CA ALA A 233 6.38 -23.96 14.99
C ALA A 233 4.90 -23.98 15.41
N ALA A 234 4.39 -22.87 15.98
CA ALA A 234 2.99 -22.74 16.37
C ALA A 234 2.05 -22.84 15.16
N ALA A 235 2.34 -22.08 14.11
CA ALA A 235 1.55 -22.13 12.87
C ALA A 235 1.61 -23.52 12.21
N SER A 236 2.80 -24.15 12.19
CA SER A 236 2.98 -25.49 11.64
C SER A 236 2.21 -26.54 12.40
N LEU A 237 2.29 -26.55 13.72
CA LEU A 237 1.57 -27.49 14.56
C LEU A 237 0.06 -27.34 14.43
N LEU A 238 -0.44 -26.10 14.38
CA LEU A 238 -1.84 -25.79 14.15
C LEU A 238 -2.33 -26.32 12.81
N LEU A 239 -1.58 -26.04 11.74
CA LEU A 239 -1.95 -26.47 10.38
C LEU A 239 -1.88 -28.00 10.21
N VAL A 240 -0.88 -28.65 10.79
CA VAL A 240 -0.79 -30.12 10.78
C VAL A 240 -1.96 -30.72 11.54
N TRP A 241 -2.30 -30.19 12.73
CA TRP A 241 -3.46 -30.65 13.48
C TRP A 241 -4.74 -30.53 12.65
N VAL A 242 -5.03 -29.34 12.11
CA VAL A 242 -6.28 -29.11 11.34
C VAL A 242 -6.36 -29.99 10.07
N THR A 243 -5.21 -30.20 9.41
CA THR A 243 -5.17 -30.98 8.15
C THR A 243 -5.50 -32.48 8.37
N PHE A 244 -5.11 -33.05 9.51
CA PHE A 244 -5.24 -34.47 9.79
C PHE A 244 -6.32 -34.80 10.84
N ALA A 245 -7.02 -33.79 11.36
CA ALA A 245 -8.16 -33.98 12.24
C ALA A 245 -9.28 -34.66 11.47
N ASP A 246 -9.92 -35.66 12.08
CA ASP A 246 -10.96 -36.55 11.55
C ASP A 246 -10.46 -37.59 10.52
N ASP A 247 -9.21 -37.51 10.07
CA ASP A 247 -8.58 -38.51 9.17
C ASP A 247 -7.69 -39.46 9.98
N LYS A 248 -6.74 -38.95 10.76
CA LYS A 248 -5.81 -39.76 11.58
C LYS A 248 -6.17 -39.80 13.06
N TYR A 249 -6.92 -38.86 13.58
CA TYR A 249 -7.34 -38.77 14.98
C TYR A 249 -8.66 -38.00 15.11
N GLU A 250 -9.48 -38.44 16.03
CA GLU A 250 -10.77 -37.83 16.31
C GLU A 250 -10.62 -36.41 16.85
N TRP A 251 -11.62 -35.54 16.61
CA TRP A 251 -11.65 -34.17 17.11
C TRP A 251 -11.55 -34.07 18.63
N LEU A 252 -12.01 -35.06 19.39
CA LEU A 252 -11.98 -35.09 20.86
C LEU A 252 -11.01 -36.18 21.36
N SER A 253 -9.83 -36.30 20.72
CA SER A 253 -8.78 -37.25 21.10
C SER A 253 -7.67 -36.57 21.91
N TRP A 254 -6.86 -37.38 22.60
CA TRP A 254 -5.71 -36.86 23.35
C TRP A 254 -4.67 -36.19 22.42
N GLN A 255 -4.55 -36.66 21.18
CA GLN A 255 -3.68 -36.07 20.17
C GLN A 255 -4.14 -34.62 19.87
N THR A 256 -5.43 -34.40 19.72
CA THR A 256 -5.99 -33.09 19.52
C THR A 256 -5.68 -32.15 20.72
N TYR A 257 -5.91 -32.60 21.94
CA TYR A 257 -5.57 -31.81 23.12
C TYR A 257 -4.06 -31.51 23.22
N ALA A 258 -3.20 -32.47 22.88
CA ALA A 258 -1.76 -32.30 22.88
C ALA A 258 -1.30 -31.30 21.80
N MET A 259 -1.84 -31.39 20.57
CA MET A 259 -1.46 -30.49 19.47
C MET A 259 -2.01 -29.06 19.65
N VAL A 260 -3.26 -28.94 20.08
CA VAL A 260 -3.85 -27.62 20.39
C VAL A 260 -3.16 -26.99 21.60
N GLY A 261 -2.94 -27.77 22.66
CA GLY A 261 -2.21 -27.33 23.84
C GLY A 261 -0.77 -26.92 23.51
N GLY A 262 -0.07 -27.72 22.68
CA GLY A 262 1.26 -27.41 22.17
C GLY A 262 1.29 -26.12 21.32
N THR A 263 0.29 -25.93 20.46
CA THR A 263 0.13 -24.69 19.67
C THR A 263 -0.02 -23.46 20.58
N LEU A 264 -0.86 -23.55 21.62
CA LEU A 264 -1.06 -22.47 22.57
C LEU A 264 0.22 -22.17 23.35
N VAL A 265 0.95 -23.20 23.81
CA VAL A 265 2.23 -23.03 24.49
C VAL A 265 3.25 -22.35 23.58
N LEU A 266 3.40 -22.80 22.33
CA LEU A 266 4.30 -22.19 21.37
C LEU A 266 3.91 -20.74 21.03
N ALA A 267 2.62 -20.44 20.91
CA ALA A 267 2.12 -19.07 20.70
C ALA A 267 2.40 -18.17 21.93
N LEU A 268 2.26 -18.69 23.16
CA LEU A 268 2.61 -17.95 24.36
C LEU A 268 4.13 -17.71 24.46
N LEU A 269 4.95 -18.69 24.10
CA LEU A 269 6.40 -18.55 24.03
C LEU A 269 6.80 -17.54 22.96
N PHE A 270 6.11 -17.53 21.82
CA PHE A 270 6.29 -16.49 20.79
C PHE A 270 6.01 -15.10 21.36
N VAL A 271 4.85 -14.88 21.97
CA VAL A 271 4.51 -13.58 22.60
C VAL A 271 5.55 -13.19 23.66
N PHE A 272 6.00 -14.13 24.46
CA PHE A 272 7.02 -13.87 25.49
C PHE A 272 8.38 -13.46 24.87
N THR A 273 8.83 -14.13 23.80
CA THR A 273 10.08 -13.76 23.11
C THR A 273 9.95 -12.40 22.42
N GLU A 274 8.82 -12.10 21.78
CA GLU A 274 8.54 -10.81 21.14
C GLU A 274 8.57 -9.63 22.13
N THR A 275 8.16 -9.84 23.38
CA THR A 275 8.22 -8.78 24.41
C THR A 275 9.66 -8.47 24.87
N ARG A 276 10.61 -9.38 24.62
CA ARG A 276 12.03 -9.25 25.04
C ARG A 276 12.99 -8.99 23.88
N ALA A 277 12.54 -9.24 22.64
CA ALA A 277 13.37 -9.05 21.47
C ALA A 277 13.63 -7.57 21.20
N SER A 278 14.88 -7.23 20.86
CA SER A 278 15.25 -5.87 20.44
C SER A 278 14.65 -5.50 19.07
N GLU A 279 14.50 -6.49 18.18
CA GLU A 279 13.92 -6.34 16.86
C GLU A 279 12.88 -7.46 16.62
N PRO A 280 11.69 -7.36 17.23
CA PRO A 280 10.65 -8.39 17.17
C PRO A 280 10.16 -8.63 15.72
N ILE A 281 9.78 -9.87 15.40
CA ILE A 281 9.27 -10.25 14.07
C ILE A 281 7.91 -9.61 13.81
N ILE A 282 7.00 -9.72 14.78
CA ILE A 282 5.72 -9.04 14.77
C ILE A 282 5.68 -8.09 15.97
N PRO A 283 6.10 -6.83 15.82
CA PRO A 283 6.09 -5.89 16.93
C PRO A 283 4.71 -5.80 17.59
N LEU A 284 4.57 -6.28 18.83
CA LEU A 284 3.27 -6.31 19.54
C LEU A 284 2.65 -4.91 19.68
N ARG A 285 3.49 -3.84 19.62
CA ARG A 285 3.01 -2.45 19.57
C ARG A 285 2.09 -2.16 18.37
N LEU A 286 2.21 -2.91 17.27
CA LEU A 286 1.33 -2.75 16.10
C LEU A 286 -0.13 -3.03 16.47
N PHE A 287 -0.38 -3.99 17.37
CA PHE A 287 -1.73 -4.33 17.82
C PHE A 287 -2.34 -3.31 18.80
N ARG A 288 -1.56 -2.34 19.28
CA ARG A 288 -2.11 -1.17 20.01
C ARG A 288 -2.88 -0.26 19.06
N ASN A 289 -2.53 -0.26 17.78
CA ASN A 289 -3.32 0.45 16.77
C ASN A 289 -4.57 -0.36 16.42
N ARG A 290 -5.74 0.21 16.74
CA ARG A 290 -7.05 -0.43 16.52
C ARG A 290 -7.27 -0.83 15.05
N THR A 291 -6.81 -0.02 14.09
CA THR A 291 -6.96 -0.34 12.66
C THR A 291 -6.15 -1.57 12.28
N VAL A 292 -4.90 -1.67 12.74
CA VAL A 292 -4.03 -2.82 12.46
C VAL A 292 -4.60 -4.11 13.06
N SER A 293 -5.07 -4.06 14.32
CA SER A 293 -5.67 -5.21 15.00
C SER A 293 -6.94 -5.70 14.31
N LEU A 294 -7.86 -4.77 13.99
CA LEU A 294 -9.11 -5.11 13.32
C LEU A 294 -8.88 -5.56 11.88
N ALA A 295 -7.93 -4.96 11.15
CA ALA A 295 -7.59 -5.38 9.80
C ALA A 295 -6.96 -6.78 9.77
N SER A 296 -6.08 -7.10 10.73
CA SER A 296 -5.51 -8.45 10.86
C SER A 296 -6.58 -9.49 11.18
N LEU A 297 -7.49 -9.19 12.11
CA LEU A 297 -8.60 -10.08 12.46
C LEU A 297 -9.57 -10.26 11.28
N ALA A 298 -9.94 -9.17 10.58
CA ALA A 298 -10.79 -9.26 9.39
C ALA A 298 -10.10 -10.08 8.30
N SER A 299 -8.77 -9.92 8.10
CA SER A 299 -8.00 -10.68 7.11
C SER A 299 -8.00 -12.17 7.39
N LEU A 300 -7.96 -12.59 8.66
CA LEU A 300 -8.08 -14.00 9.05
C LEU A 300 -9.36 -14.60 8.48
N PHE A 301 -10.49 -13.95 8.70
CA PHE A 301 -11.80 -14.44 8.27
C PHE A 301 -12.05 -14.28 6.75
N VAL A 302 -11.52 -13.22 6.13
CA VAL A 302 -11.51 -13.07 4.66
C VAL A 302 -10.72 -14.20 4.01
N GLY A 303 -9.63 -14.64 4.66
CA GLY A 303 -8.84 -15.79 4.22
C GLY A 303 -9.67 -17.06 4.14
N VAL A 304 -10.49 -17.35 5.15
CA VAL A 304 -11.41 -18.52 5.13
C VAL A 304 -12.29 -18.49 3.87
N GLY A 305 -12.98 -17.38 3.60
CA GLY A 305 -13.87 -17.25 2.43
C GLY A 305 -13.13 -17.35 1.09
N MET A 306 -11.95 -16.70 0.97
CA MET A 306 -11.16 -16.69 -0.25
C MET A 306 -10.66 -18.09 -0.64
N TYR A 307 -10.06 -18.80 0.32
CA TYR A 307 -9.49 -20.13 0.04
C TYR A 307 -10.58 -21.19 -0.09
N SER A 308 -11.71 -21.07 0.64
CA SER A 308 -12.87 -21.94 0.45
C SER A 308 -13.40 -21.87 -0.98
N GLY A 309 -13.56 -20.65 -1.54
CA GLY A 309 -13.95 -20.49 -2.94
C GLY A 309 -12.97 -21.15 -3.89
N THR A 310 -11.66 -20.92 -3.70
CA THR A 310 -10.63 -21.42 -4.63
C THR A 310 -10.55 -22.95 -4.61
N VAL A 311 -10.66 -23.60 -3.46
CA VAL A 311 -10.49 -25.06 -3.29
C VAL A 311 -11.77 -25.80 -3.61
N PHE A 312 -12.89 -25.42 -2.99
CA PHE A 312 -14.10 -26.24 -3.03
C PHE A 312 -14.91 -26.06 -4.33
N PHE A 313 -14.75 -24.95 -5.08
CA PHE A 313 -15.37 -24.87 -6.42
C PHE A 313 -14.76 -25.87 -7.39
N SER A 314 -13.43 -26.10 -7.32
CA SER A 314 -12.80 -27.10 -8.15
C SER A 314 -13.39 -28.50 -7.89
N GLN A 315 -13.57 -28.85 -6.62
CA GLN A 315 -14.18 -30.12 -6.23
C GLN A 315 -15.66 -30.20 -6.62
N TYR A 316 -16.43 -29.12 -6.42
CA TYR A 316 -17.83 -29.08 -6.83
C TYR A 316 -18.01 -29.34 -8.33
N PHE A 317 -17.26 -28.65 -9.19
CA PHE A 317 -17.40 -28.83 -10.62
C PHE A 317 -16.91 -30.18 -11.09
N GLN A 318 -15.90 -30.80 -10.46
CA GLN A 318 -15.38 -32.10 -10.82
C GLN A 318 -16.25 -33.24 -10.26
N LEU A 319 -16.66 -33.17 -8.98
CA LEU A 319 -17.33 -34.28 -8.29
C LEU A 319 -18.85 -34.20 -8.28
N ALA A 320 -19.45 -32.98 -8.22
CA ALA A 320 -20.90 -32.83 -8.22
C ALA A 320 -21.46 -32.49 -9.61
N ARG A 321 -20.63 -32.09 -10.56
CA ARG A 321 -21.03 -31.66 -11.91
C ARG A 321 -20.35 -32.45 -13.04
N ASP A 322 -19.49 -33.38 -12.69
CA ASP A 322 -18.74 -34.22 -13.62
C ASP A 322 -18.06 -33.44 -14.76
N LYS A 323 -17.36 -32.37 -14.40
CA LYS A 323 -16.61 -31.57 -15.33
C LYS A 323 -15.12 -31.90 -15.28
N SER A 324 -14.46 -31.91 -16.43
CA SER A 324 -13.02 -32.07 -16.50
C SER A 324 -12.30 -31.02 -15.66
N PRO A 325 -11.09 -31.31 -15.16
CA PRO A 325 -10.28 -30.33 -14.42
C PRO A 325 -10.13 -28.99 -15.15
N THR A 326 -9.94 -29.03 -16.46
CA THR A 326 -9.85 -27.84 -17.33
C THR A 326 -11.15 -27.03 -17.31
N MET A 327 -12.30 -27.71 -17.52
CA MET A 327 -13.61 -27.06 -17.51
C MET A 327 -13.97 -26.51 -16.13
N SER A 328 -13.61 -27.20 -15.06
CA SER A 328 -13.74 -26.72 -13.68
C SER A 328 -13.04 -25.37 -13.48
N GLY A 329 -11.81 -25.23 -14.00
CA GLY A 329 -11.08 -23.94 -13.97
C GLY A 329 -11.79 -22.83 -14.75
N VAL A 330 -12.32 -23.15 -15.95
CA VAL A 330 -13.08 -22.19 -16.77
C VAL A 330 -14.37 -21.73 -16.05
N MET A 331 -15.06 -22.65 -15.41
CA MET A 331 -16.32 -22.35 -14.71
C MET A 331 -16.12 -21.50 -13.46
N THR A 332 -14.90 -21.32 -12.94
CA THR A 332 -14.59 -20.37 -11.86
C THR A 332 -14.31 -18.93 -12.32
N ILE A 333 -14.32 -18.66 -13.64
CA ILE A 333 -14.10 -17.31 -14.22
C ILE A 333 -14.99 -16.24 -13.59
N PRO A 334 -16.30 -16.43 -13.30
CA PRO A 334 -17.14 -15.40 -12.69
C PRO A 334 -16.61 -14.93 -11.33
N MET A 335 -16.11 -15.82 -10.48
CA MET A 335 -15.50 -15.44 -9.19
C MET A 335 -14.25 -14.59 -9.41
N ILE A 336 -13.39 -15.01 -10.30
CA ILE A 336 -12.11 -14.35 -10.59
C ILE A 336 -12.34 -13.01 -11.29
N GLY A 337 -13.31 -12.96 -12.21
CA GLY A 337 -13.76 -11.73 -12.86
C GLY A 337 -14.30 -10.71 -11.85
N GLY A 338 -15.13 -11.17 -10.91
CA GLY A 338 -15.62 -10.35 -9.81
C GLY A 338 -14.49 -9.78 -8.95
N LEU A 339 -13.51 -10.61 -8.57
CA LEU A 339 -12.33 -10.19 -7.83
C LEU A 339 -11.52 -9.13 -8.57
N PHE A 340 -11.23 -9.36 -9.84
CA PHE A 340 -10.44 -8.45 -10.68
C PHE A 340 -11.14 -7.10 -10.86
N VAL A 341 -12.40 -7.12 -11.30
CA VAL A 341 -13.18 -5.90 -11.53
C VAL A 341 -13.32 -5.10 -10.25
N ALA A 342 -13.67 -5.76 -9.16
CA ALA A 342 -13.85 -5.10 -7.86
C ALA A 342 -12.55 -4.49 -7.31
N SER A 343 -11.41 -5.19 -7.42
CA SER A 343 -10.10 -4.64 -7.06
C SER A 343 -9.73 -3.42 -7.89
N MET A 344 -9.98 -3.46 -9.21
CA MET A 344 -9.66 -2.35 -10.11
C MET A 344 -10.58 -1.14 -9.86
N VAL A 345 -11.89 -1.37 -9.74
CA VAL A 345 -12.89 -0.32 -9.53
C VAL A 345 -12.67 0.34 -8.17
N SER A 346 -12.60 -0.46 -7.09
CA SER A 346 -12.35 0.08 -5.74
C SER A 346 -11.04 0.87 -5.68
N GLY A 347 -9.97 0.33 -6.29
CA GLY A 347 -8.67 0.99 -6.33
C GLY A 347 -8.70 2.36 -7.02
N ARG A 348 -9.36 2.46 -8.19
CA ARG A 348 -9.51 3.75 -8.91
C ARG A 348 -10.33 4.77 -8.12
N PHE A 349 -11.44 4.34 -7.53
CA PHE A 349 -12.27 5.23 -6.70
C PHE A 349 -11.54 5.69 -5.45
N ILE A 350 -10.81 4.82 -4.78
CA ILE A 350 -10.02 5.16 -3.59
C ILE A 350 -8.92 6.18 -3.95
N THR A 351 -8.21 5.99 -5.06
CA THR A 351 -7.20 6.95 -5.54
C THR A 351 -7.83 8.33 -5.78
N LYS A 352 -9.01 8.38 -6.43
CA LYS A 352 -9.69 9.63 -6.76
C LYS A 352 -10.29 10.31 -5.51
N THR A 353 -10.96 9.57 -4.64
CA THR A 353 -11.76 10.11 -3.53
C THR A 353 -11.02 10.14 -2.19
N GLY A 354 -9.98 9.33 -2.02
CA GLY A 354 -9.31 9.09 -0.73
C GLY A 354 -10.13 8.24 0.25
N ARG A 355 -11.39 7.90 -0.07
CA ARG A 355 -12.31 7.14 0.79
C ARG A 355 -12.20 5.64 0.52
N TRP A 356 -11.86 4.86 1.53
CA TRP A 356 -11.61 3.41 1.41
C TRP A 356 -12.53 2.53 2.26
N LYS A 357 -13.06 3.05 3.38
CA LYS A 357 -13.88 2.27 4.32
C LYS A 357 -15.17 1.74 3.69
N GLY A 358 -15.85 2.54 2.89
CA GLY A 358 -17.08 2.13 2.21
C GLY A 358 -16.90 0.87 1.35
N TRP A 359 -15.74 0.76 0.68
CA TRP A 359 -15.40 -0.42 -0.13
C TRP A 359 -15.14 -1.66 0.72
N LEU A 360 -14.53 -1.53 1.90
CA LEU A 360 -14.36 -2.65 2.84
C LEU A 360 -15.70 -3.15 3.37
N VAL A 361 -16.60 -2.23 3.73
CA VAL A 361 -17.95 -2.58 4.22
C VAL A 361 -18.78 -3.27 3.13
N ALA A 362 -18.79 -2.70 1.91
CA ALA A 362 -19.44 -3.32 0.76
C ALA A 362 -18.85 -4.72 0.46
N GLY A 363 -17.51 -4.84 0.53
CA GLY A 363 -16.81 -6.11 0.34
C GLY A 363 -17.23 -7.18 1.35
N GLY A 364 -17.32 -6.83 2.62
CA GLY A 364 -17.78 -7.73 3.67
C GLY A 364 -19.22 -8.19 3.45
N LEU A 365 -20.11 -7.29 3.01
CA LEU A 365 -21.48 -7.63 2.67
C LEU A 365 -21.55 -8.62 1.48
N PHE A 366 -20.84 -8.31 0.38
CA PHE A 366 -20.79 -9.17 -0.81
C PHE A 366 -20.17 -10.54 -0.50
N LEU A 367 -19.12 -10.58 0.32
CA LEU A 367 -18.49 -11.82 0.75
C LEU A 367 -19.48 -12.71 1.55
N THR A 368 -20.15 -12.11 2.51
CA THR A 368 -21.13 -12.83 3.36
C THR A 368 -22.34 -13.31 2.56
N ALA A 369 -22.91 -12.43 1.73
CA ALA A 369 -24.05 -12.78 0.89
C ALA A 369 -23.67 -13.83 -0.16
N GLY A 370 -22.50 -13.71 -0.80
CA GLY A 370 -22.01 -14.67 -1.78
C GLY A 370 -21.84 -16.07 -1.18
N LEU A 371 -21.21 -16.19 -0.01
CA LEU A 371 -21.05 -17.47 0.69
C LEU A 371 -22.40 -18.03 1.17
N GLY A 372 -23.28 -17.18 1.71
CA GLY A 372 -24.63 -17.60 2.13
C GLY A 372 -25.48 -18.14 0.98
N LEU A 373 -25.45 -17.47 -0.19
CA LEU A 373 -26.16 -17.92 -1.39
C LEU A 373 -25.55 -19.19 -1.98
N LEU A 374 -24.23 -19.35 -1.94
CA LEU A 374 -23.56 -20.60 -2.32
C LEU A 374 -23.94 -21.76 -1.42
N GLY A 375 -24.33 -21.53 -0.17
CA GLY A 375 -24.90 -22.54 0.70
C GLY A 375 -26.23 -23.12 0.23
N LEU A 376 -26.91 -22.46 -0.71
CA LEU A 376 -28.15 -22.93 -1.32
C LEU A 376 -27.93 -23.74 -2.61
N MET A 377 -26.69 -23.83 -3.11
CA MET A 377 -26.40 -24.54 -4.36
C MET A 377 -26.64 -26.04 -4.24
N ARG A 378 -27.00 -26.67 -5.36
CA ARG A 378 -27.18 -28.10 -5.51
C ARG A 378 -26.47 -28.59 -6.77
N TYR A 379 -26.38 -29.90 -6.95
CA TYR A 379 -25.72 -30.48 -8.12
C TYR A 379 -26.40 -30.07 -9.46
N ASP A 380 -27.71 -29.72 -9.45
CA ASP A 380 -28.54 -29.33 -10.59
C ASP A 380 -28.73 -27.80 -10.73
N THR A 381 -28.19 -26.97 -9.79
CA THR A 381 -28.38 -25.51 -9.82
C THR A 381 -27.90 -24.93 -11.16
N PRO A 382 -28.68 -24.08 -11.86
CA PRO A 382 -28.29 -23.49 -13.12
C PRO A 382 -26.97 -22.73 -13.02
N TYR A 383 -26.08 -22.85 -14.02
CA TYR A 383 -24.76 -22.22 -13.98
C TYR A 383 -24.81 -20.68 -13.90
N TRP A 384 -25.83 -20.04 -14.46
CA TRP A 384 -25.97 -18.59 -14.39
C TRP A 384 -26.19 -18.09 -12.94
N GLU A 385 -26.96 -18.84 -12.13
CA GLU A 385 -27.16 -18.54 -10.71
C GLU A 385 -25.83 -18.69 -9.94
N LEU A 386 -25.14 -19.82 -10.15
CA LEU A 386 -23.82 -20.05 -9.58
C LEU A 386 -22.84 -18.95 -9.96
N SER A 387 -22.89 -18.47 -11.22
CA SER A 387 -22.04 -17.38 -11.71
C SER A 387 -22.26 -16.09 -10.94
N ILE A 388 -23.50 -15.76 -10.60
CA ILE A 388 -23.82 -14.57 -9.80
C ILE A 388 -23.27 -14.74 -8.38
N TYR A 389 -23.50 -15.90 -7.73
CA TYR A 389 -23.03 -16.16 -6.37
C TYR A 389 -21.50 -16.15 -6.30
N MET A 390 -20.83 -16.75 -7.28
CA MET A 390 -19.38 -16.74 -7.42
C MET A 390 -18.84 -15.31 -7.66
N ALA A 391 -19.50 -14.52 -8.51
CA ALA A 391 -19.11 -13.14 -8.76
C ALA A 391 -19.23 -12.29 -7.49
N MET A 392 -20.30 -12.48 -6.69
CA MET A 392 -20.48 -11.80 -5.41
C MET A 392 -19.34 -12.14 -4.42
N LEU A 393 -18.99 -13.43 -4.31
CA LEU A 393 -17.84 -13.88 -3.53
C LEU A 393 -16.56 -13.20 -3.99
N GLY A 394 -16.31 -13.19 -5.31
CA GLY A 394 -15.15 -12.56 -5.92
C GLY A 394 -15.07 -11.06 -5.66
N ILE A 395 -16.20 -10.33 -5.80
CA ILE A 395 -16.31 -8.90 -5.48
C ILE A 395 -15.95 -8.65 -4.01
N GLY A 396 -16.48 -9.47 -3.10
CA GLY A 396 -16.17 -9.39 -1.67
C GLY A 396 -14.68 -9.52 -1.39
N VAL A 397 -14.06 -10.57 -1.89
CA VAL A 397 -12.61 -10.82 -1.73
C VAL A 397 -11.80 -9.70 -2.37
N GLY A 398 -12.12 -9.30 -3.62
CA GLY A 398 -11.39 -8.29 -4.39
C GLY A 398 -11.36 -6.91 -3.73
N THR A 399 -12.47 -6.50 -3.13
CA THR A 399 -12.55 -5.21 -2.41
C THR A 399 -11.87 -5.25 -1.05
N MET A 400 -11.88 -6.38 -0.34
CA MET A 400 -11.33 -6.48 1.01
C MET A 400 -9.82 -6.75 1.02
N MET A 401 -9.33 -7.65 0.17
CA MET A 401 -7.97 -8.19 0.22
C MET A 401 -6.89 -7.09 0.19
N GLN A 402 -6.97 -6.18 -0.78
CA GLN A 402 -5.98 -5.12 -0.95
C GLN A 402 -6.21 -3.94 0.00
N ASN A 403 -7.47 -3.63 0.27
CA ASN A 403 -7.81 -2.46 1.06
C ASN A 403 -7.57 -2.66 2.58
N LEU A 404 -7.60 -3.89 3.09
CA LEU A 404 -7.17 -4.20 4.45
C LEU A 404 -5.67 -3.99 4.64
N VAL A 405 -4.85 -4.38 3.66
CA VAL A 405 -3.41 -4.10 3.66
C VAL A 405 -3.15 -2.61 3.55
N LEU A 406 -3.84 -1.91 2.63
CA LEU A 406 -3.74 -0.46 2.44
C LEU A 406 -4.06 0.31 3.72
N SER A 407 -5.16 -0.03 4.39
CA SER A 407 -5.59 0.62 5.64
C SER A 407 -4.55 0.46 6.76
N THR A 408 -3.92 -0.72 6.85
CA THR A 408 -2.85 -1.02 7.81
C THR A 408 -1.58 -0.22 7.49
N GLN A 409 -1.14 -0.25 6.23
CA GLN A 409 0.06 0.48 5.78
C GLN A 409 -0.05 2.00 5.97
N ASN A 410 -1.26 2.55 5.89
CA ASN A 410 -1.53 3.97 6.13
C ASN A 410 -1.36 4.39 7.59
N GLN A 411 -1.37 3.45 8.53
CA GLN A 411 -1.36 3.69 9.98
C GLN A 411 0.00 3.43 10.64
N VAL A 412 0.97 2.94 9.90
CA VAL A 412 2.27 2.57 10.45
C VAL A 412 3.39 3.44 9.90
N THR A 413 4.51 3.49 10.62
CA THR A 413 5.72 4.20 10.19
C THR A 413 6.43 3.43 9.07
N PRO A 414 7.29 4.08 8.25
CA PRO A 414 8.09 3.41 7.23
C PRO A 414 8.93 2.23 7.75
N LYS A 415 9.34 2.29 9.02
CA LYS A 415 10.14 1.25 9.69
C LYS A 415 9.37 -0.05 9.94
N ASP A 416 8.04 0.01 10.01
CA ASP A 416 7.17 -1.12 10.35
C ASP A 416 6.29 -1.57 9.16
N LEU A 417 6.49 -0.98 7.98
CA LEU A 417 5.67 -1.28 6.77
C LEU A 417 5.73 -2.76 6.39
N GLY A 418 6.91 -3.36 6.47
CA GLY A 418 7.12 -4.77 6.18
C GLY A 418 6.43 -5.67 7.19
N ALA A 419 6.70 -5.46 8.49
CA ALA A 419 6.09 -6.21 9.58
C ALA A 419 4.56 -6.10 9.58
N ALA A 420 4.01 -4.90 9.40
CA ALA A 420 2.56 -4.68 9.38
C ALA A 420 1.88 -5.32 8.16
N SER A 421 2.45 -5.17 6.96
CA SER A 421 1.91 -5.77 5.73
C SER A 421 1.94 -7.30 5.76
N SER A 422 3.05 -7.86 6.24
CA SER A 422 3.20 -9.30 6.37
C SER A 422 2.31 -9.89 7.47
N THR A 423 2.06 -9.16 8.55
CA THR A 423 1.12 -9.59 9.61
C THR A 423 -0.29 -9.78 9.06
N VAL A 424 -0.83 -8.79 8.32
CA VAL A 424 -2.15 -8.90 7.68
C VAL A 424 -2.18 -10.06 6.69
N SER A 425 -1.11 -10.23 5.90
CA SER A 425 -1.00 -11.33 4.93
C SER A 425 -0.87 -12.71 5.61
N PHE A 426 -0.13 -12.78 6.72
CA PHE A 426 0.00 -13.99 7.54
C PHE A 426 -1.35 -14.43 8.10
N PHE A 427 -2.11 -13.53 8.74
CA PHE A 427 -3.43 -13.85 9.27
C PHE A 427 -4.39 -14.30 8.18
N ARG A 428 -4.35 -13.69 6.99
CA ARG A 428 -5.15 -14.13 5.85
C ARG A 428 -4.79 -15.53 5.38
N SER A 429 -3.50 -15.83 5.22
CA SER A 429 -3.04 -17.17 4.80
C SER A 429 -3.32 -18.22 5.87
N LEU A 430 -3.11 -17.89 7.15
CA LEU A 430 -3.40 -18.77 8.29
C LEU A 430 -4.90 -19.08 8.35
N GLY A 431 -5.75 -18.04 8.27
CA GLY A 431 -7.19 -18.19 8.23
C GLY A 431 -7.67 -19.06 7.07
N GLY A 432 -7.06 -18.85 5.89
CA GLY A 432 -7.36 -19.66 4.71
C GLY A 432 -6.97 -21.13 4.89
N ALA A 433 -5.76 -21.39 5.36
CA ALA A 433 -5.26 -22.75 5.57
C ALA A 433 -6.06 -23.52 6.65
N VAL A 434 -6.30 -22.86 7.79
CA VAL A 434 -7.16 -23.43 8.87
C VAL A 434 -8.58 -23.62 8.38
N GLY A 435 -9.12 -22.63 7.65
CA GLY A 435 -10.47 -22.68 7.10
C GLY A 435 -10.68 -23.86 6.16
N VAL A 436 -9.76 -24.06 5.21
CA VAL A 436 -9.81 -25.18 4.25
C VAL A 436 -9.72 -26.53 4.97
N GLY A 437 -8.85 -26.66 5.97
CA GLY A 437 -8.73 -27.90 6.74
C GLY A 437 -10.02 -28.24 7.52
N VAL A 438 -10.51 -27.29 8.32
CA VAL A 438 -11.77 -27.48 9.10
C VAL A 438 -12.96 -27.73 8.19
N LEU A 439 -13.13 -26.89 7.15
CA LEU A 439 -14.27 -27.03 6.23
C LEU A 439 -14.15 -28.27 5.35
N GLY A 440 -12.94 -28.76 5.06
CA GLY A 440 -12.70 -30.03 4.37
C GLY A 440 -13.18 -31.23 5.20
N SER A 441 -12.89 -31.26 6.50
CA SER A 441 -13.38 -32.27 7.41
C SER A 441 -14.92 -32.20 7.54
N VAL A 442 -15.48 -31.01 7.69
CA VAL A 442 -16.94 -30.82 7.68
C VAL A 442 -17.55 -31.34 6.37
N MET A 443 -16.92 -31.05 5.21
CA MET A 443 -17.38 -31.55 3.91
C MET A 443 -17.44 -33.07 3.88
N SER A 444 -16.36 -33.76 4.30
CA SER A 444 -16.30 -35.23 4.33
C SER A 444 -17.37 -35.82 5.20
N GLY A 445 -17.57 -35.28 6.41
CA GLY A 445 -18.66 -35.72 7.33
C GLY A 445 -20.04 -35.50 6.73
N ARG A 446 -20.29 -34.35 6.08
CA ARG A 446 -21.59 -34.04 5.48
C ARG A 446 -21.86 -34.89 4.24
N ILE A 447 -20.89 -35.12 3.36
CA ILE A 447 -21.06 -36.04 2.23
C ILE A 447 -21.41 -37.43 2.72
N THR A 448 -20.68 -37.93 3.71
CA THR A 448 -20.98 -39.26 4.31
C THR A 448 -22.37 -39.34 4.92
N HIS A 449 -22.84 -38.29 5.59
CA HIS A 449 -24.18 -38.19 6.14
C HIS A 449 -25.24 -38.23 5.05
N TYR A 450 -25.17 -37.35 4.04
CA TYR A 450 -26.12 -37.33 2.92
C TYR A 450 -26.12 -38.65 2.13
N ALA A 451 -24.94 -39.23 1.94
CA ALA A 451 -24.80 -40.49 1.27
C ALA A 451 -25.51 -41.63 2.05
N LYS A 452 -25.33 -41.71 3.36
CA LYS A 452 -26.00 -42.73 4.22
C LYS A 452 -27.50 -42.54 4.25
N ASP A 453 -27.98 -41.30 4.37
CA ASP A 453 -29.42 -41.00 4.48
C ASP A 453 -30.18 -41.36 3.18
N THR A 454 -29.51 -41.24 2.02
CA THR A 454 -30.15 -41.42 0.72
C THR A 454 -29.84 -42.78 0.06
N VAL A 455 -28.89 -43.57 0.61
CA VAL A 455 -28.53 -44.89 0.03
C VAL A 455 -29.72 -45.84 -0.08
N ALA A 456 -30.67 -45.76 0.85
CA ALA A 456 -31.89 -46.60 0.85
C ALA A 456 -32.81 -46.31 -0.34
N SER A 457 -32.66 -45.20 -1.04
CA SER A 457 -33.41 -44.88 -2.26
C SER A 457 -32.88 -45.60 -3.52
N LEU A 458 -31.70 -46.21 -3.44
CA LEU A 458 -31.11 -46.96 -4.52
C LEU A 458 -31.63 -48.40 -4.56
N ASP A 459 -31.58 -49.00 -5.74
CA ASP A 459 -31.84 -50.43 -5.89
C ASP A 459 -30.79 -51.29 -5.16
N PRO A 460 -31.08 -52.53 -4.74
CA PRO A 460 -30.14 -53.34 -3.94
C PRO A 460 -28.76 -53.61 -4.58
N GLN A 461 -28.67 -53.64 -5.92
CA GLN A 461 -27.45 -53.82 -6.65
C GLN A 461 -26.60 -52.55 -6.63
N SER A 462 -27.22 -51.39 -6.79
CA SER A 462 -26.57 -50.06 -6.69
C SER A 462 -26.15 -49.73 -5.25
N GLN A 463 -26.87 -50.21 -4.23
CA GLN A 463 -26.48 -50.02 -2.82
C GLN A 463 -25.11 -50.66 -2.52
N ALA A 464 -24.81 -51.81 -3.05
CA ALA A 464 -23.51 -52.50 -2.88
C ALA A 464 -22.37 -51.69 -3.57
N ALA A 465 -22.62 -51.15 -4.76
CA ALA A 465 -21.69 -50.30 -5.46
C ALA A 465 -21.49 -48.94 -4.75
N ALA A 466 -22.54 -48.34 -4.22
CA ALA A 466 -22.51 -47.11 -3.43
C ALA A 466 -21.70 -47.29 -2.15
N ALA A 467 -21.91 -48.39 -1.40
CA ALA A 467 -21.14 -48.69 -0.19
C ALA A 467 -19.63 -48.79 -0.47
N LYS A 468 -19.26 -49.40 -1.61
CA LYS A 468 -17.87 -49.51 -2.03
C LYS A 468 -17.29 -48.13 -2.42
N ALA A 469 -18.07 -47.31 -3.11
CA ALA A 469 -17.64 -45.95 -3.51
C ALA A 469 -17.37 -45.02 -2.32
N VAL A 470 -18.25 -45.03 -1.30
CA VAL A 470 -18.09 -44.22 -0.08
C VAL A 470 -17.02 -44.78 0.86
N GLY A 471 -16.80 -46.08 0.88
CA GLY A 471 -15.80 -46.73 1.73
C GLY A 471 -14.36 -46.68 1.15
N SER A 472 -14.16 -46.21 -0.07
CA SER A 472 -12.84 -46.07 -0.66
C SER A 472 -12.15 -44.79 -0.17
N THR A 473 -10.88 -44.88 0.23
CA THR A 473 -10.03 -43.72 0.58
C THR A 473 -9.56 -42.96 -0.65
N ALA A 474 -9.81 -43.43 -1.86
CA ALA A 474 -9.50 -42.77 -3.12
C ALA A 474 -10.72 -41.98 -3.63
N LEU A 475 -10.48 -40.88 -4.33
CA LEU A 475 -11.54 -40.16 -5.04
C LEU A 475 -12.22 -41.11 -6.03
N PRO A 476 -13.56 -41.21 -6.00
CA PRO A 476 -14.28 -42.11 -6.88
C PRO A 476 -14.11 -41.69 -8.35
N ASP A 477 -13.83 -42.70 -9.21
CA ASP A 477 -13.87 -42.51 -10.66
C ASP A 477 -15.35 -42.51 -11.09
N MET A 478 -15.87 -41.32 -11.38
CA MET A 478 -17.29 -41.10 -11.70
C MET A 478 -17.71 -41.79 -12.98
N ASP A 479 -16.81 -41.99 -13.94
CA ASP A 479 -17.08 -42.64 -15.21
C ASP A 479 -17.22 -44.17 -15.07
N ALA A 480 -16.62 -44.76 -14.03
CA ALA A 480 -16.70 -46.17 -13.75
C ALA A 480 -17.96 -46.59 -12.96
N LEU A 481 -18.77 -45.62 -12.50
CA LEU A 481 -19.95 -45.90 -11.68
C LEU A 481 -21.25 -46.09 -12.50
N PRO A 482 -22.19 -46.97 -12.08
CA PRO A 482 -23.54 -47.00 -12.63
C PRO A 482 -24.24 -45.65 -12.53
N SER A 483 -25.06 -45.30 -13.52
CA SER A 483 -25.72 -43.97 -13.60
C SER A 483 -26.51 -43.59 -12.35
N SER A 484 -27.19 -44.53 -11.70
CA SER A 484 -27.93 -44.32 -10.47
C SER A 484 -27.03 -43.96 -9.29
N VAL A 485 -25.89 -44.65 -9.17
CA VAL A 485 -24.89 -44.41 -8.11
C VAL A 485 -24.16 -43.11 -8.36
N ARG A 486 -23.88 -42.82 -9.62
CA ARG A 486 -23.24 -41.52 -10.04
C ARG A 486 -24.13 -40.34 -9.64
N THR A 487 -25.39 -40.28 -10.06
CA THR A 487 -26.31 -39.15 -9.72
C THR A 487 -26.50 -39.02 -8.22
N TRP A 488 -26.59 -40.14 -7.51
CA TRP A 488 -26.68 -40.15 -6.06
C TRP A 488 -25.43 -39.54 -5.39
N LEU A 489 -24.24 -39.90 -5.88
CA LEU A 489 -22.99 -39.40 -5.35
C LEU A 489 -22.77 -37.90 -5.72
N GLU A 490 -23.13 -37.49 -6.95
CA GLU A 490 -23.15 -36.08 -7.37
C GLU A 490 -24.03 -35.24 -6.46
N SER A 491 -25.23 -35.77 -6.09
CA SER A 491 -26.12 -35.08 -5.14
C SER A 491 -25.48 -34.95 -3.76
N ALA A 492 -24.88 -36.04 -3.24
CA ALA A 492 -24.21 -36.01 -1.93
C ALA A 492 -23.06 -35.02 -1.90
N TYR A 493 -22.20 -34.95 -2.94
CA TYR A 493 -21.15 -33.94 -3.08
C TYR A 493 -21.73 -32.52 -3.22
N GLY A 494 -22.80 -32.36 -4.00
CA GLY A 494 -23.48 -31.08 -4.17
C GLY A 494 -23.98 -30.49 -2.84
N HIS A 495 -24.62 -31.31 -2.01
CA HIS A 495 -25.08 -30.90 -0.67
C HIS A 495 -23.92 -30.68 0.29
N GLY A 496 -22.96 -31.59 0.35
CA GLY A 496 -21.81 -31.48 1.26
C GLY A 496 -20.95 -30.24 1.00
N ILE A 497 -20.73 -29.89 -0.28
CA ILE A 497 -19.96 -28.68 -0.64
C ILE A 497 -20.79 -27.41 -0.44
N ALA A 498 -22.13 -27.45 -0.63
CA ALA A 498 -22.98 -26.31 -0.29
C ALA A 498 -22.92 -26.00 1.21
N ASP A 499 -22.95 -27.01 2.05
CA ASP A 499 -22.81 -26.86 3.49
C ASP A 499 -21.46 -26.21 3.87
N VAL A 500 -20.36 -26.51 3.18
CA VAL A 500 -19.06 -25.85 3.38
C VAL A 500 -19.19 -24.33 3.24
N PHE A 501 -19.83 -23.86 2.17
CA PHE A 501 -20.02 -22.42 1.97
C PHE A 501 -20.98 -21.81 3.00
N LEU A 502 -22.00 -22.54 3.40
CA LEU A 502 -22.93 -22.12 4.45
C LEU A 502 -22.20 -21.95 5.79
N TYR A 503 -21.33 -22.89 6.16
CA TYR A 503 -20.52 -22.80 7.39
C TYR A 503 -19.38 -21.77 7.28
N ALA A 504 -18.94 -21.41 6.07
CA ALA A 504 -17.99 -20.33 5.85
C ALA A 504 -18.65 -18.93 5.99
N ALA A 505 -19.95 -18.80 5.73
CA ALA A 505 -20.67 -17.53 5.76
C ALA A 505 -20.63 -16.80 7.13
N PRO A 506 -20.77 -17.45 8.29
CA PRO A 506 -20.60 -16.82 9.60
C PRO A 506 -19.23 -16.18 9.80
N PHE A 507 -18.15 -16.78 9.30
CA PHE A 507 -16.80 -16.18 9.38
C PHE A 507 -16.71 -14.91 8.53
N ALA A 508 -17.31 -14.92 7.35
CA ALA A 508 -17.40 -13.70 6.53
C ALA A 508 -18.26 -12.62 7.21
N LEU A 509 -19.33 -12.99 7.89
CA LEU A 509 -20.15 -12.08 8.68
C LEU A 509 -19.33 -11.46 9.82
N ILE A 510 -18.49 -12.23 10.49
CA ILE A 510 -17.58 -11.70 11.52
C ILE A 510 -16.61 -10.71 10.87
N ALA A 511 -16.03 -11.02 9.71
CA ALA A 511 -15.15 -10.09 8.99
C ALA A 511 -15.88 -8.77 8.65
N PHE A 512 -17.12 -8.85 8.17
CA PHE A 512 -17.97 -7.70 7.89
C PHE A 512 -18.22 -6.84 9.14
N ILE A 513 -18.59 -7.46 10.26
CA ILE A 513 -18.81 -6.79 11.55
C ILE A 513 -17.52 -6.11 12.01
N VAL A 514 -16.39 -6.82 11.98
CA VAL A 514 -15.07 -6.28 12.40
C VAL A 514 -14.68 -5.04 11.58
N VAL A 515 -14.90 -5.07 10.27
CA VAL A 515 -14.59 -3.95 9.38
C VAL A 515 -15.44 -2.71 9.68
N MET A 516 -16.67 -2.86 10.13
CA MET A 516 -17.54 -1.74 10.54
C MET A 516 -16.90 -0.90 11.67
N PHE A 517 -16.12 -1.54 12.55
CA PHE A 517 -15.46 -0.88 13.67
C PHE A 517 -14.12 -0.21 13.30
N ILE A 518 -13.62 -0.37 12.08
CA ILE A 518 -12.40 0.31 11.61
C ILE A 518 -12.75 1.79 11.40
N LYS A 519 -11.95 2.69 11.97
CA LYS A 519 -12.05 4.14 11.69
C LYS A 519 -11.41 4.47 10.35
N GLU A 520 -12.12 5.24 9.53
CA GLU A 520 -11.54 5.79 8.31
C GLU A 520 -10.59 6.94 8.63
N VAL A 521 -9.37 6.87 8.12
CA VAL A 521 -8.35 7.90 8.25
C VAL A 521 -7.93 8.29 6.84
N PRO A 522 -7.73 9.59 6.54
CA PRO A 522 -7.26 10.04 5.23
C PRO A 522 -5.99 9.31 4.80
N LEU A 523 -5.90 9.00 3.52
CA LEU A 523 -4.73 8.31 2.97
C LEU A 523 -3.59 9.31 2.79
N ARG A 524 -2.40 8.91 3.24
CA ARG A 524 -1.15 9.68 3.07
C ARG A 524 -0.80 9.81 1.59
N THR A 525 -0.22 10.95 1.22
CA THR A 525 0.17 11.29 -0.15
C THR A 525 1.64 11.00 -0.43
N SER A 526 2.50 10.86 0.60
CA SER A 526 3.90 10.48 0.46
C SER A 526 4.10 8.96 0.52
N GLY A 527 5.01 8.42 -0.30
CA GLY A 527 5.39 7.01 -0.29
C GLY A 527 6.33 6.67 0.88
N GLY A 528 6.47 5.37 1.21
CA GLY A 528 7.29 4.95 2.35
C GLY A 528 8.76 5.39 2.28
N LEU A 529 9.35 5.51 1.09
CA LEU A 529 10.71 6.02 0.90
C LEU A 529 10.79 7.53 1.12
N ALA A 530 9.81 8.29 0.63
CA ALA A 530 9.74 9.74 0.86
C ALA A 530 9.57 10.04 2.34
N GLN A 531 8.66 9.33 3.03
CA GLN A 531 8.48 9.44 4.47
C GLN A 531 9.75 9.09 5.26
N ALA A 532 10.49 8.05 4.85
CA ALA A 532 11.75 7.69 5.50
C ALA A 532 12.85 8.75 5.26
N ALA A 533 12.85 9.41 4.11
CA ALA A 533 13.74 10.52 3.82
C ALA A 533 13.38 11.76 4.66
N GLU A 534 12.10 12.10 4.78
CA GLU A 534 11.59 13.16 5.66
C GLU A 534 11.97 12.91 7.14
N GLU A 535 11.79 11.67 7.64
CA GLU A 535 12.22 11.31 9.00
C GLU A 535 13.75 11.43 9.17
N ALA A 536 14.54 11.08 8.16
CA ALA A 536 16.00 11.16 8.22
C ALA A 536 16.50 12.60 8.24
N VAL A 537 15.87 13.50 7.47
CA VAL A 537 16.19 14.93 7.44
C VAL A 537 15.81 15.58 8.78
N GLY A 538 14.65 15.27 9.33
CA GLY A 538 14.23 15.79 10.65
C GLY A 538 15.14 15.33 11.81
N VAL A 539 15.81 14.19 11.67
CA VAL A 539 16.82 13.71 12.63
C VAL A 539 18.17 14.41 12.43
N LEU A 540 18.53 14.78 11.20
CA LEU A 540 19.74 15.53 10.89
C LEU A 540 19.64 16.99 11.36
N ASP A 541 18.50 17.66 11.17
CA ASP A 541 18.22 18.99 11.70
C ASP A 541 18.24 19.03 13.24
N ALA A 542 17.84 17.95 13.90
CA ALA A 542 17.94 17.81 15.35
C ALA A 542 19.36 17.48 15.84
N GLY A 543 20.24 16.98 14.96
CA GLY A 543 21.62 16.57 15.27
C GLY A 543 22.71 17.64 14.98
N GLU A 544 22.44 18.60 14.12
CA GLU A 544 23.45 19.58 13.66
C GLU A 544 23.66 20.77 14.61
N PHE A 545 22.86 20.87 15.69
CA PHE A 545 23.06 21.85 16.77
C PHE A 545 23.87 21.35 17.95
N ALA A 546 24.56 20.22 17.86
CA ALA A 546 25.49 19.75 18.87
C ALA A 546 26.93 19.75 18.34
N ALA A 547 27.62 20.90 18.35
CA ALA A 547 29.07 20.97 18.21
C ALA A 547 29.75 20.48 19.51
N PRO A 548 30.92 19.80 19.42
CA PRO A 548 31.46 19.02 20.52
C PRO A 548 32.22 19.87 21.53
N ALA A 549 31.85 19.77 22.81
CA ALA A 549 32.76 20.02 23.91
C ALA A 549 33.01 18.67 24.57
N GLU A 550 34.23 18.20 24.50
CA GLU A 550 34.71 17.03 25.27
C GLU A 550 34.67 17.34 26.77
N GLU A 551 33.71 16.75 27.47
CA GLU A 551 33.85 16.54 28.90
C GLU A 551 33.15 15.23 29.34
N LYS A 552 33.85 14.39 30.04
CA LYS A 552 33.43 13.07 30.48
C LYS A 552 32.24 13.19 31.43
N VAL A 553 31.05 12.77 30.99
CA VAL A 553 29.85 12.65 31.84
C VAL A 553 29.66 11.18 32.23
N PRO A 554 29.33 10.87 33.49
CA PRO A 554 29.16 9.52 33.99
C PRO A 554 27.96 8.80 33.41
N SER A 555 28.03 7.50 33.22
CA SER A 555 27.23 6.57 32.42
C SER A 555 25.74 6.35 32.84
N TRP A 556 25.19 7.15 33.77
CA TRP A 556 23.79 6.99 34.21
C TRP A 556 22.80 7.99 33.65
N ALA A 557 23.23 8.94 32.81
CA ALA A 557 22.39 10.03 32.27
C ALA A 557 21.79 9.79 30.86
N ALA A 558 22.00 8.60 30.31
CA ALA A 558 21.51 8.28 28.96
C ALA A 558 20.30 7.33 28.99
N SER A 559 19.14 7.79 29.45
CA SER A 559 17.88 7.12 29.17
C SER A 559 17.05 7.93 28.17
N THR A 560 16.94 7.39 26.97
CA THR A 560 16.25 7.93 25.79
C THR A 560 14.71 8.02 25.92
N GLU A 561 14.15 7.78 27.12
CA GLU A 561 12.70 7.83 27.34
C GLU A 561 12.10 9.25 27.47
N GLY A 562 12.94 10.26 27.66
CA GLY A 562 12.45 11.64 27.86
C GLY A 562 12.05 12.37 26.57
N THR A 563 12.69 12.06 25.45
CA THR A 563 12.54 12.82 24.20
C THR A 563 11.26 12.45 23.43
N GLU A 564 10.80 11.20 23.50
CA GLU A 564 9.53 10.79 22.88
C GLU A 564 8.29 11.34 23.62
N ARG A 565 8.41 11.60 24.93
CA ARG A 565 7.30 12.21 25.69
C ARG A 565 7.16 13.71 25.46
N LEU A 566 8.25 14.38 25.11
CA LEU A 566 8.24 15.82 24.80
C LEU A 566 7.56 16.15 23.46
N ALA A 567 7.76 15.30 22.45
CA ALA A 567 7.10 15.44 21.15
C ALA A 567 5.57 15.27 21.24
N THR A 568 5.09 14.40 22.14
CA THR A 568 3.65 14.16 22.35
C THR A 568 2.96 15.33 23.07
N VAL A 569 3.67 16.06 23.91
CA VAL A 569 3.13 17.23 24.64
C VAL A 569 3.00 18.45 23.73
N ALA A 570 3.92 18.64 22.78
CA ALA A 570 3.86 19.73 21.82
C ALA A 570 2.67 19.60 20.83
N THR A 571 2.27 18.37 20.52
CA THR A 571 1.14 18.09 19.58
C THR A 571 -0.23 18.30 20.24
N VAL A 572 -0.34 18.18 21.56
CA VAL A 572 -1.62 18.35 22.29
C VAL A 572 -1.94 19.84 22.56
N VAL A 573 -0.93 20.71 22.57
CA VAL A 573 -1.13 22.15 22.87
C VAL A 573 -1.54 22.94 21.60
N GLY A 574 -1.40 22.36 20.39
CA GLY A 574 -1.74 23.04 19.13
C GLY A 574 -3.21 22.98 18.70
N GLU A 575 -4.10 22.28 19.43
CA GLU A 575 -5.47 22.01 18.95
C GLU A 575 -6.60 22.71 19.74
N GLU A 576 -6.28 23.59 20.70
CA GLU A 576 -7.31 24.26 21.49
C GLU A 576 -7.00 25.77 21.75
N THR A 577 -7.10 26.58 20.69
CA THR A 577 -7.25 28.02 20.83
C THR A 577 -8.43 28.54 20.02
N ALA A 578 -9.59 28.49 20.65
CA ALA A 578 -10.66 29.44 20.33
C ALA A 578 -10.27 30.82 20.86
N PRO A 579 -10.63 31.94 20.18
CA PRO A 579 -10.23 33.26 20.59
C PRO A 579 -10.97 33.67 21.86
N VAL A 580 -10.27 33.85 22.96
CA VAL A 580 -10.81 34.51 24.16
C VAL A 580 -10.46 35.97 24.05
N THR A 581 -11.49 36.77 23.84
CA THR A 581 -11.50 38.23 23.92
C THR A 581 -10.84 38.72 25.18
N ALA A 582 -9.95 39.69 25.02
CA ALA A 582 -9.30 40.42 26.10
C ALA A 582 -10.32 41.16 26.99
N SER A 583 -10.22 40.95 28.28
CA SER A 583 -10.77 41.88 29.28
C SER A 583 -9.80 42.10 30.43
N ALA A 584 -9.30 43.32 30.43
CA ALA A 584 -8.98 44.16 31.57
C ALA A 584 -8.08 43.68 32.69
N SER A 585 -6.90 44.26 32.69
CA SER A 585 -6.17 44.93 33.80
C SER A 585 -6.79 44.81 35.21
N GLY A 586 -6.08 44.08 36.08
CA GLY A 586 -6.13 44.26 37.53
C GLY A 586 -4.72 44.13 38.09
N PRO A 587 -4.36 44.86 39.16
CA PRO A 587 -3.00 45.00 39.66
C PRO A 587 -2.53 43.75 40.36
N LEU A 588 -1.21 43.48 40.22
CA LEU A 588 -0.46 42.41 40.87
C LEU A 588 -0.72 42.40 42.42
N SER A 589 -1.37 41.34 42.89
CA SER A 589 -1.32 40.97 44.31
C SER A 589 -0.18 40.01 44.53
N ASP A 590 0.80 40.42 45.33
CA ASP A 590 1.81 39.58 45.94
C ASP A 590 1.10 38.50 46.79
N THR A 591 0.96 37.33 46.23
CA THR A 591 0.73 36.12 47.05
C THR A 591 2.00 35.28 46.97
N ALA A 592 2.70 35.27 48.08
CA ALA A 592 3.84 34.41 48.35
C ALA A 592 3.43 32.93 48.28
N SER A 593 3.55 32.33 47.09
CA SER A 593 3.52 30.89 46.92
C SER A 593 4.97 30.40 47.06
N GLY A 594 5.26 29.51 47.99
CA GLY A 594 6.59 29.08 48.33
C GLY A 594 7.24 28.13 47.29
N GLY A 595 7.27 28.55 46.04
CA GLY A 595 7.92 27.88 44.91
C GLY A 595 9.32 28.43 44.63
N ILE A 596 10.11 27.71 43.83
CA ILE A 596 11.46 28.13 43.41
C ILE A 596 11.32 29.06 42.19
N PRO A 597 11.85 30.31 42.24
CA PRO A 597 11.68 31.26 41.16
C PRO A 597 12.46 30.87 39.91
N VAL A 598 11.76 30.87 38.75
CA VAL A 598 12.34 30.76 37.41
C VAL A 598 12.15 32.14 36.75
N ARG A 599 13.23 32.82 36.43
CA ARG A 599 13.24 34.14 35.84
C ARG A 599 14.08 34.19 34.58
N GLY A 600 13.86 35.17 33.69
CA GLY A 600 14.63 35.35 32.49
C GLY A 600 14.06 36.40 31.57
N HIS A 601 14.63 36.51 30.37
CA HIS A 601 14.15 37.42 29.35
C HIS A 601 13.74 36.67 28.10
N ILE A 602 12.66 37.13 27.48
CA ILE A 602 12.29 36.71 26.13
C ILE A 602 12.84 37.76 25.16
N ARG A 603 13.67 37.29 24.21
CA ARG A 603 14.34 38.12 23.22
C ARG A 603 14.00 37.65 21.80
N GLY A 604 13.91 38.60 20.88
CA GLY A 604 13.78 38.34 19.43
C GLY A 604 15.14 38.40 18.71
N ALA A 605 15.10 38.45 17.40
CA ALA A 605 16.28 38.67 16.58
C ALA A 605 17.04 39.91 17.04
N GLU A 606 18.36 39.94 16.92
CA GLU A 606 19.25 40.99 17.38
C GLU A 606 19.19 41.28 18.90
N SER A 607 18.71 40.31 19.69
CA SER A 607 18.55 40.42 21.16
C SER A 607 17.55 41.52 21.63
N ALA A 608 16.66 41.93 20.75
CA ALA A 608 15.61 42.91 21.11
C ALA A 608 14.62 42.27 22.11
N PRO A 609 14.19 43.00 23.17
CA PRO A 609 13.23 42.46 24.13
C PRO A 609 11.84 42.31 23.48
N VAL A 610 11.15 41.17 23.80
CA VAL A 610 9.80 40.89 23.31
C VAL A 610 8.81 41.12 24.45
N PRO A 611 8.09 42.26 24.48
CA PRO A 611 7.08 42.54 25.49
C PRO A 611 5.79 41.76 25.21
N GLN A 612 5.01 41.54 26.26
CA GLN A 612 3.70 40.85 26.20
C GLN A 612 3.77 39.38 25.68
N ALA A 613 4.92 38.75 25.67
CA ALA A 613 5.02 37.35 25.39
C ALA A 613 4.44 36.53 26.56
N ALA A 614 3.59 35.56 26.22
CA ALA A 614 3.05 34.61 27.19
C ALA A 614 4.09 33.53 27.47
N VAL A 615 4.45 33.38 28.75
CA VAL A 615 5.41 32.36 29.21
C VAL A 615 4.68 31.38 30.13
N THR A 616 4.67 30.11 29.77
CA THR A 616 3.92 29.07 30.50
C THR A 616 4.87 27.97 30.97
N LEU A 617 4.81 27.65 32.26
CA LEU A 617 5.57 26.54 32.85
C LEU A 617 4.70 25.30 32.95
N ILE A 618 5.18 24.18 32.41
CA ILE A 618 4.44 22.91 32.33
C ILE A 618 5.28 21.79 32.96
N SER A 619 4.62 20.88 33.70
CA SER A 619 5.29 19.65 34.17
C SER A 619 5.53 18.68 33.03
N LEU A 620 6.49 17.75 33.15
CA LEU A 620 6.72 16.69 32.16
C LEU A 620 5.50 15.78 31.93
N ALA A 621 4.49 15.81 32.82
CA ALA A 621 3.21 15.12 32.66
C ALA A 621 2.15 15.96 31.90
N GLY A 622 2.51 17.13 31.32
CA GLY A 622 1.62 17.97 30.54
C GLY A 622 0.72 18.92 31.36
N ARG A 623 0.87 18.99 32.69
CA ARG A 623 0.05 19.87 33.54
C ARG A 623 0.65 21.28 33.63
N GLN A 624 -0.12 22.30 33.32
CA GLN A 624 0.28 23.69 33.50
C GLN A 624 0.46 24.01 35.01
N LEU A 625 1.61 24.58 35.36
CA LEU A 625 1.99 24.91 36.73
C LEU A 625 1.98 26.41 37.00
N GLY A 626 2.32 27.22 36.00
CA GLY A 626 2.30 28.68 36.08
C GLY A 626 2.25 29.33 34.70
N ARG A 627 1.78 30.57 34.62
CA ARG A 627 1.79 31.42 33.43
C ARG A 627 2.13 32.84 33.83
N SER A 628 3.01 33.47 33.06
CA SER A 628 3.43 34.87 33.17
C SER A 628 3.38 35.55 31.81
N VAL A 629 3.36 36.87 31.79
CA VAL A 629 3.47 37.70 30.59
C VAL A 629 4.70 38.57 30.75
N THR A 630 5.52 38.70 29.69
CA THR A 630 6.74 39.51 29.74
C THR A 630 6.45 41.00 29.88
N GLN A 631 7.30 41.67 30.65
CA GLN A 631 7.27 43.12 30.81
C GLN A 631 7.85 43.86 29.58
N ALA A 632 7.88 45.19 29.61
CA ALA A 632 8.37 46.01 28.49
C ALA A 632 9.85 45.74 28.14
N ASP A 633 10.65 45.25 29.07
CA ASP A 633 12.05 44.87 28.93
C ASP A 633 12.23 43.41 28.51
N GLY A 634 11.12 42.68 28.27
CA GLY A 634 11.11 41.25 27.92
C GLY A 634 11.29 40.33 29.13
N SER A 635 11.38 40.85 30.39
CA SER A 635 11.57 40.03 31.58
C SER A 635 10.29 39.29 31.98
N TYR A 636 10.45 38.07 32.52
CA TYR A 636 9.40 37.21 33.07
C TYR A 636 9.83 36.58 34.40
N ALA A 637 8.82 36.23 35.24
CA ALA A 637 9.03 35.46 36.48
C ALA A 637 7.87 34.45 36.64
N LEU A 638 8.26 33.22 37.02
CA LEU A 638 7.38 32.06 37.29
C LEU A 638 7.93 31.29 38.48
N ASP A 639 7.06 30.60 39.22
CA ASP A 639 7.49 29.77 40.34
C ASP A 639 7.33 28.29 40.02
N ALA A 640 8.42 27.52 40.17
CA ALA A 640 8.39 26.05 40.03
C ALA A 640 8.02 25.45 41.43
N PRO A 641 7.10 24.48 41.50
CA PRO A 641 6.61 23.96 42.77
C PRO A 641 7.66 23.13 43.56
N SER A 642 8.67 22.59 42.88
CA SER A 642 9.74 21.74 43.49
C SER A 642 10.97 21.64 42.59
N VAL A 643 12.03 21.06 43.09
CA VAL A 643 13.20 20.65 42.31
C VAL A 643 12.76 19.60 41.25
N GLY A 644 13.18 19.77 39.97
CA GLY A 644 12.82 18.87 38.88
C GLY A 644 12.98 19.51 37.51
N SER A 645 12.60 18.77 36.46
CA SER A 645 12.61 19.24 35.08
C SER A 645 11.21 19.68 34.67
N TYR A 646 11.13 20.82 34.00
CA TYR A 646 9.91 21.47 33.55
C TYR A 646 10.04 21.90 32.08
N VAL A 647 8.94 22.08 31.40
CA VAL A 647 8.91 22.65 30.05
C VAL A 647 8.43 24.10 30.15
N LEU A 648 9.20 25.03 29.65
CA LEU A 648 8.88 26.44 29.53
C LEU A 648 8.49 26.72 28.09
N ILE A 649 7.27 27.20 27.85
CA ILE A 649 6.76 27.56 26.53
C ILE A 649 6.62 29.08 26.50
N ALA A 650 7.28 29.72 25.55
CA ALA A 650 7.13 31.14 25.26
C ALA A 650 6.46 31.35 23.92
N SER A 651 5.45 32.24 23.85
CA SER A 651 4.75 32.62 22.61
C SER A 651 4.42 34.11 22.63
N ALA A 652 4.54 34.77 21.47
CA ALA A 652 4.19 36.15 21.29
C ALA A 652 3.65 36.39 19.88
N ASP A 653 2.84 37.40 19.67
CA ASP A 653 2.29 37.77 18.37
C ASP A 653 3.45 38.17 17.43
N GLY A 654 3.47 37.56 16.23
CA GLY A 654 4.55 37.76 15.25
C GLY A 654 5.83 36.95 15.49
N PHE A 655 5.78 35.98 16.41
CA PHE A 655 6.91 35.08 16.70
C PHE A 655 6.45 33.60 16.73
N GLN A 656 7.34 32.69 16.36
CA GLN A 656 7.07 31.25 16.53
C GLN A 656 7.14 30.86 18.01
N PRO A 657 6.16 30.08 18.53
CA PRO A 657 6.22 29.55 19.89
C PRO A 657 7.47 28.67 20.08
N GLN A 658 8.21 28.94 21.17
CA GLN A 658 9.41 28.19 21.54
C GLN A 658 9.18 27.41 22.83
N ALA A 659 9.47 26.12 22.81
CA ALA A 659 9.45 25.27 24.00
C ALA A 659 10.86 24.87 24.40
N SER A 660 11.20 25.01 25.69
CA SER A 660 12.53 24.72 26.23
C SER A 660 12.42 23.96 27.54
N THR A 661 13.35 23.05 27.81
CA THR A 661 13.40 22.33 29.09
C THR A 661 14.20 23.12 30.10
N VAL A 662 13.61 23.45 31.26
CA VAL A 662 14.26 24.12 32.38
C VAL A 662 14.44 23.11 33.52
N VAL A 663 15.68 22.99 34.02
CA VAL A 663 16.01 22.08 35.10
C VAL A 663 16.25 22.91 36.38
N VAL A 664 15.45 22.68 37.40
CA VAL A 664 15.53 23.32 38.72
C VAL A 664 16.24 22.36 39.66
N ASN A 665 17.51 22.62 39.95
CA ASN A 665 18.39 21.70 40.71
C ASN A 665 18.54 22.03 42.20
N GLY A 666 17.93 23.15 42.68
CA GLY A 666 18.08 23.61 44.04
C GLY A 666 17.01 24.62 44.43
N HIS A 667 17.17 25.28 45.58
CA HIS A 667 16.26 26.29 46.06
C HIS A 667 16.63 27.70 45.59
N GLU A 668 17.69 27.86 44.84
CA GLU A 668 18.15 29.16 44.29
C GLU A 668 17.32 29.51 43.04
N PRO A 669 17.10 30.82 42.76
CA PRO A 669 16.42 31.24 41.53
C PRO A 669 17.15 30.78 40.27
N VAL A 670 16.41 30.18 39.33
CA VAL A 670 16.95 29.73 38.04
C VAL A 670 16.74 30.84 37.01
N SER A 671 17.83 31.27 36.34
CA SER A 671 17.77 32.20 35.23
C SER A 671 17.74 31.46 33.90
N TYR A 672 16.74 31.75 33.06
CA TYR A 672 16.58 31.09 31.75
C TYR A 672 16.06 32.12 30.73
N ASP A 673 16.89 32.47 29.74
CA ASP A 673 16.51 33.36 28.64
C ASP A 673 16.03 32.52 27.44
N VAL A 674 14.97 33.01 26.77
CA VAL A 674 14.39 32.35 25.59
C VAL A 674 14.51 33.29 24.39
N LEU A 675 15.03 32.74 23.26
CA LEU A 675 15.08 33.47 21.99
C LEU A 675 13.90 33.04 21.11
N LEU A 676 13.03 33.99 20.74
CA LEU A 676 11.92 33.76 19.81
C LEU A 676 12.33 34.15 18.39
N SER A 677 12.08 33.26 17.44
CA SER A 677 12.23 33.55 16.02
C SER A 677 11.00 34.30 15.53
N GLY A 678 11.19 35.47 14.89
CA GLY A 678 10.11 36.24 14.30
C GLY A 678 9.47 35.50 13.13
N THR A 679 8.17 35.67 12.91
CA THR A 679 7.50 35.37 11.66
C THR A 679 7.64 36.54 10.72
N SER A 680 7.96 36.25 9.45
CA SER A 680 8.07 37.25 8.40
C SER A 680 6.85 37.20 7.52
N GLY A 681 6.46 38.34 6.96
CA GLY A 681 5.38 38.45 5.99
C GLY A 681 5.93 38.60 4.56
N LEU A 682 5.12 38.19 3.58
CA LEU A 682 5.33 38.47 2.17
C LEU A 682 4.10 39.16 1.63
N ASN A 683 4.25 40.36 1.06
CA ASN A 683 3.21 41.01 0.28
C ASN A 683 3.70 41.28 -1.13
N GLY A 684 2.78 41.35 -2.07
CA GLY A 684 3.16 41.63 -3.44
C GLY A 684 2.03 42.21 -4.25
N LEU A 685 2.40 42.62 -5.46
CA LEU A 685 1.50 43.16 -6.45
C LEU A 685 1.71 42.43 -7.77
N VAL A 686 0.62 41.93 -8.34
CA VAL A 686 0.60 41.25 -9.64
C VAL A 686 0.04 42.22 -10.69
N ARG A 687 0.80 42.42 -11.77
CA ARG A 687 0.41 43.31 -12.88
C ARG A 687 0.56 42.61 -14.23
N ALA A 688 -0.20 43.07 -15.21
CA ALA A 688 0.00 42.69 -16.60
C ALA A 688 1.23 43.42 -17.16
N ALA A 689 2.19 42.69 -17.70
CA ALA A 689 3.47 43.25 -18.19
C ALA A 689 3.29 44.31 -19.30
N GLU A 690 2.32 44.14 -20.21
CA GLU A 690 2.08 45.04 -21.35
C GLU A 690 1.33 46.32 -20.98
N THR A 691 0.39 46.22 -20.01
CA THR A 691 -0.50 47.35 -19.73
C THR A 691 -0.23 48.00 -18.36
N GLY A 692 0.54 47.34 -17.49
CA GLY A 692 0.77 47.76 -16.11
C GLY A 692 -0.51 47.70 -15.22
N LEU A 693 -1.61 47.18 -15.74
CA LEU A 693 -2.85 47.04 -14.99
C LEU A 693 -2.77 45.93 -13.95
N PRO A 694 -3.43 46.10 -12.79
CA PRO A 694 -3.47 45.04 -11.77
C PRO A 694 -4.19 43.81 -12.25
N VAL A 695 -3.70 42.62 -11.92
CA VAL A 695 -4.32 41.33 -12.23
C VAL A 695 -5.06 40.83 -11.00
N LYS A 696 -6.40 40.84 -11.09
CA LYS A 696 -7.33 40.38 -10.04
C LYS A 696 -7.50 38.85 -10.12
N ASP A 697 -7.85 38.22 -8.97
CA ASP A 697 -8.17 36.82 -8.83
C ASP A 697 -7.05 35.85 -9.31
N ALA A 698 -5.82 36.35 -9.45
CA ALA A 698 -4.66 35.53 -9.75
C ALA A 698 -4.33 34.63 -8.54
N MET A 699 -4.21 33.33 -8.78
CA MET A 699 -3.79 32.38 -7.73
C MET A 699 -2.30 32.55 -7.46
N VAL A 700 -1.94 32.83 -6.22
CA VAL A 700 -0.57 32.95 -5.73
C VAL A 700 -0.25 31.77 -4.83
N ILE A 701 0.82 31.08 -5.14
CA ILE A 701 1.30 29.88 -4.44
C ILE A 701 2.72 30.18 -3.94
N VAL A 702 2.95 29.98 -2.66
CA VAL A 702 4.29 30.12 -2.05
C VAL A 702 4.77 28.76 -1.64
N THR A 703 5.94 28.37 -2.16
CA THR A 703 6.60 27.08 -1.83
C THR A 703 7.99 27.34 -1.28
N ASP A 704 8.49 26.43 -0.46
CA ASP A 704 9.88 26.46 -0.03
C ASP A 704 10.86 26.06 -1.18
N VAL A 705 12.15 26.03 -0.90
CA VAL A 705 13.19 25.60 -1.85
C VAL A 705 13.08 24.12 -2.28
N ARG A 706 12.29 23.31 -1.57
CA ARG A 706 12.03 21.90 -1.87
C ARG A 706 10.75 21.69 -2.70
N GLY A 707 9.96 22.78 -2.91
CA GLY A 707 8.67 22.74 -3.57
C GLY A 707 7.49 22.43 -2.64
N ASP A 708 7.71 22.40 -1.31
CA ASP A 708 6.63 22.19 -0.34
C ASP A 708 5.78 23.45 -0.21
N LEU A 709 4.47 23.27 -0.15
CA LEU A 709 3.50 24.34 -0.11
C LEU A 709 3.52 25.03 1.27
N LEU A 710 3.92 26.31 1.30
CA LEU A 710 3.91 27.12 2.51
C LEU A 710 2.58 27.87 2.68
N SER A 711 2.09 28.50 1.61
CA SER A 711 0.84 29.25 1.63
C SER A 711 0.24 29.41 0.24
N THR A 712 -1.09 29.61 0.18
CA THR A 712 -1.83 29.93 -1.06
C THR A 712 -2.83 31.04 -0.81
N GLY A 713 -3.03 31.91 -1.84
CA GLY A 713 -4.01 32.97 -1.81
C GLY A 713 -4.39 33.41 -3.21
N THR A 714 -5.28 34.39 -3.29
CA THR A 714 -5.66 35.03 -4.56
C THR A 714 -5.42 36.53 -4.45
N THR A 715 -5.08 37.18 -5.59
CA THR A 715 -4.92 38.63 -5.63
C THR A 715 -6.27 39.35 -5.52
N GLY A 716 -6.25 40.48 -4.83
CA GLY A 716 -7.39 41.39 -4.69
C GLY A 716 -7.68 42.23 -5.93
N GLU A 717 -8.60 43.21 -5.84
CA GLU A 717 -9.04 44.04 -6.96
C GLU A 717 -7.91 44.93 -7.53
N GLN A 718 -6.91 45.24 -6.72
CA GLN A 718 -5.73 46.02 -7.14
C GLN A 718 -4.51 45.15 -7.41
N GLY A 719 -4.69 43.82 -7.57
CA GLY A 719 -3.64 42.87 -7.82
C GLY A 719 -2.76 42.56 -6.62
N GLU A 720 -3.14 43.00 -5.43
CA GLU A 720 -2.39 42.83 -4.18
C GLU A 720 -2.61 41.43 -3.58
N PHE A 721 -1.57 40.86 -2.97
CA PHE A 721 -1.65 39.69 -2.13
C PHE A 721 -0.79 39.87 -0.86
N VAL A 722 -1.20 39.21 0.21
CA VAL A 722 -0.54 39.27 1.52
C VAL A 722 -0.51 37.87 2.14
N PHE A 723 0.69 37.43 2.51
CA PHE A 723 0.90 36.28 3.36
C PHE A 723 1.57 36.72 4.65
N ALA A 724 0.88 36.54 5.77
CA ALA A 724 1.44 36.70 7.10
C ALA A 724 2.04 35.36 7.55
N GLU A 725 2.95 35.36 8.49
CA GLU A 725 3.49 34.16 9.16
C GLU A 725 4.30 33.19 8.26
N LEU A 726 5.10 33.73 7.36
CA LEU A 726 6.08 32.93 6.62
C LEU A 726 7.39 32.78 7.41
N VAL A 727 8.01 31.60 7.28
CA VAL A 727 9.34 31.33 7.84
C VAL A 727 10.38 32.10 7.01
N PRO A 728 11.33 32.84 7.65
CA PRO A 728 12.42 33.47 6.93
C PRO A 728 13.24 32.51 6.11
N GLY A 729 13.60 32.88 4.89
CA GLY A 729 14.42 32.06 3.98
C GLY A 729 14.01 32.20 2.52
N ALA A 730 14.65 31.40 1.66
CA ALA A 730 14.37 31.39 0.24
C ALA A 730 13.05 30.64 -0.04
N VAL A 731 12.11 31.31 -0.73
CA VAL A 731 10.83 30.75 -1.16
C VAL A 731 10.63 30.95 -2.66
N THR A 732 9.80 30.18 -3.28
CA THR A 732 9.36 30.39 -4.66
C THR A 732 7.91 30.85 -4.65
N VAL A 733 7.65 32.01 -5.25
CA VAL A 733 6.31 32.56 -5.43
C VAL A 733 5.87 32.27 -6.86
N ALA A 734 4.88 31.44 -7.03
CA ALA A 734 4.27 31.10 -8.33
C ALA A 734 2.91 31.78 -8.44
N VAL A 735 2.66 32.44 -9.57
CA VAL A 735 1.40 33.13 -9.85
C VAL A 735 0.80 32.56 -11.13
N ASN A 736 -0.49 32.26 -11.07
CA ASN A 736 -1.30 31.78 -12.20
C ASN A 736 -2.60 32.58 -12.28
N ALA A 737 -2.93 33.12 -13.46
CA ALA A 737 -4.16 33.85 -13.72
C ALA A 737 -4.71 33.54 -15.10
N ASP A 738 -6.03 33.57 -15.26
CA ASP A 738 -6.69 33.33 -16.54
C ASP A 738 -6.27 34.38 -17.59
N GLY A 739 -5.87 33.93 -18.77
CA GLY A 739 -5.38 34.76 -19.83
C GLY A 739 -3.94 35.24 -19.70
N TYR A 740 -3.21 34.78 -18.68
CA TYR A 740 -1.80 35.10 -18.45
C TYR A 740 -0.96 33.84 -18.34
N ARG A 741 0.31 33.97 -18.67
CA ARG A 741 1.28 32.85 -18.52
C ARG A 741 1.69 32.71 -17.07
N PRO A 742 1.68 31.48 -16.53
CA PRO A 742 2.16 31.23 -15.17
C PRO A 742 3.62 31.68 -15.01
N ARG A 743 3.90 32.39 -13.92
CA ARG A 743 5.25 32.86 -13.59
C ARG A 743 5.64 32.44 -12.18
N ALA A 744 6.86 31.97 -12.04
CA ALA A 744 7.45 31.63 -10.75
C ALA A 744 8.74 32.40 -10.53
N LEU A 745 8.91 33.01 -9.33
CA LEU A 745 10.05 33.82 -8.95
C LEU A 745 10.62 33.33 -7.62
N PRO A 746 11.93 33.13 -7.49
CA PRO A 746 12.56 32.93 -6.20
C PRO A 746 12.60 34.26 -5.43
N VAL A 747 12.18 34.27 -4.17
CA VAL A 747 12.14 35.42 -3.29
C VAL A 747 12.79 35.03 -1.96
N GLU A 748 13.63 35.89 -1.40
CA GLU A 748 14.19 35.70 -0.07
C GLU A 748 13.37 36.49 0.95
N VAL A 749 12.66 35.74 1.82
CA VAL A 749 11.85 36.33 2.91
C VAL A 749 12.78 36.68 4.07
N GLY A 750 12.84 37.96 4.42
CA GLY A 750 13.75 38.45 5.47
C GLY A 750 13.38 37.95 6.88
N GLY A 751 14.36 38.02 7.80
CA GLY A 751 14.18 37.52 9.18
C GLY A 751 13.22 38.36 10.05
N THR A 752 12.90 39.59 9.63
CA THR A 752 11.97 40.51 10.31
C THR A 752 11.27 41.40 9.30
N GLY A 753 9.97 41.67 9.52
CA GLY A 753 9.18 42.59 8.70
C GLY A 753 8.55 41.95 7.47
N VAL A 754 8.01 42.79 6.56
CA VAL A 754 7.29 42.29 5.37
C VAL A 754 8.16 42.46 4.13
N THR A 755 8.46 41.36 3.46
CA THR A 755 9.14 41.36 2.15
C THR A 755 8.14 41.76 1.06
N ARG A 756 8.52 42.65 0.15
CA ARG A 756 7.67 43.11 -0.96
C ARG A 756 8.20 42.56 -2.27
N VAL A 757 7.25 42.09 -3.13
CA VAL A 757 7.55 41.58 -4.46
C VAL A 757 6.56 42.13 -5.49
N GLU A 758 7.06 42.52 -6.66
CA GLU A 758 6.22 42.87 -7.81
C GLU A 758 6.39 41.81 -8.88
N ILE A 759 5.28 41.34 -9.44
CA ILE A 759 5.24 40.23 -10.40
C ILE A 759 4.46 40.70 -11.62
N ASP A 760 5.17 40.82 -12.74
CA ASP A 760 4.55 41.14 -14.00
C ASP A 760 4.23 39.83 -14.75
N LEU A 761 2.98 39.64 -15.17
CA LEU A 761 2.53 38.50 -15.94
C LEU A 761 2.43 38.88 -17.42
N ASP A 762 3.06 38.07 -18.26
CA ASP A 762 2.92 38.17 -19.69
C ASP A 762 1.55 37.62 -20.13
N SER A 763 0.90 38.27 -21.12
CA SER A 763 -0.36 37.76 -21.66
C SER A 763 -0.16 36.38 -22.29
N GLY A 764 -1.05 35.43 -21.99
CA GLY A 764 -1.10 34.13 -22.63
C GLY A 764 -1.88 34.22 -23.95
N ALA A 765 -1.26 33.76 -25.05
CA ALA A 765 -1.98 33.71 -26.32
C ALA A 765 -2.91 32.50 -26.35
N GLN A 766 -4.09 32.69 -26.95
CA GLN A 766 -5.09 31.64 -27.17
C GLN A 766 -5.23 31.35 -28.65
N VAL A 767 -5.35 30.09 -29.01
CA VAL A 767 -5.69 29.65 -30.37
C VAL A 767 -6.99 28.86 -30.30
N GLN A 768 -7.97 29.31 -31.04
CA GLN A 768 -9.26 28.62 -31.15
C GLN A 768 -9.72 28.55 -32.59
N GLY A 769 -10.52 27.50 -32.92
CA GLY A 769 -11.07 27.31 -34.23
C GLY A 769 -11.99 26.10 -34.28
N VAL A 770 -12.52 25.81 -35.44
CA VAL A 770 -13.46 24.71 -35.72
C VAL A 770 -12.84 23.75 -36.71
N VAL A 771 -12.89 22.46 -36.43
CA VAL A 771 -12.57 21.41 -37.39
C VAL A 771 -13.85 21.05 -38.18
N ARG A 772 -13.79 21.17 -39.49
CA ARG A 772 -14.92 20.89 -40.40
C ARG A 772 -14.61 19.72 -41.33
N ALA A 773 -15.56 18.86 -41.54
CA ALA A 773 -15.59 17.86 -42.59
C ALA A 773 -16.55 18.28 -43.67
N PRO A 774 -16.58 17.64 -44.86
CA PRO A 774 -17.52 18.01 -45.96
C PRO A 774 -18.99 18.05 -45.55
N HIS A 775 -19.38 17.38 -44.48
CA HIS A 775 -20.76 17.31 -43.99
C HIS A 775 -21.06 18.22 -42.78
N GLY A 776 -20.11 19.07 -42.37
CA GLY A 776 -20.26 20.00 -41.26
C GLY A 776 -19.18 19.88 -40.18
N PRO A 777 -19.36 20.49 -38.99
CA PRO A 777 -18.41 20.41 -37.89
C PRO A 777 -18.11 18.96 -37.46
N LEU A 778 -16.86 18.62 -37.20
CA LEU A 778 -16.42 17.26 -36.84
C LEU A 778 -16.21 17.15 -35.35
N ALA A 779 -17.07 16.38 -34.69
CA ALA A 779 -16.93 16.02 -33.28
C ALA A 779 -15.86 14.95 -33.07
N ASP A 780 -15.27 14.90 -31.89
CA ASP A 780 -14.28 13.91 -31.44
C ASP A 780 -12.99 13.84 -32.30
N ALA A 781 -12.73 14.87 -33.12
CA ALA A 781 -11.46 14.97 -33.83
C ALA A 781 -10.34 15.37 -32.86
N ARG A 782 -9.20 14.69 -32.95
CA ARG A 782 -8.02 15.06 -32.17
C ARG A 782 -7.27 16.16 -32.91
N VAL A 783 -7.04 17.28 -32.22
CA VAL A 783 -6.24 18.41 -32.68
C VAL A 783 -4.94 18.45 -31.86
N THR A 784 -3.81 18.44 -32.51
CA THR A 784 -2.47 18.46 -31.86
C THR A 784 -1.76 19.73 -32.28
N LEU A 785 -1.24 20.47 -31.31
CA LEU A 785 -0.42 21.67 -31.50
C LEU A 785 1.07 21.31 -31.34
N VAL A 786 1.87 21.65 -32.32
CA VAL A 786 3.31 21.33 -32.37
C VAL A 786 4.10 22.64 -32.52
N ASP A 787 5.19 22.79 -31.80
CA ASP A 787 6.10 23.96 -31.92
C ASP A 787 7.02 23.86 -33.16
N ALA A 788 7.77 24.93 -33.45
CA ALA A 788 8.72 24.99 -34.57
C ALA A 788 9.83 23.92 -34.46
N ALA A 789 10.10 23.36 -33.29
CA ALA A 789 11.09 22.31 -33.06
C ALA A 789 10.52 20.89 -33.25
N GLY A 790 9.20 20.76 -33.49
CA GLY A 790 8.50 19.49 -33.64
C GLY A 790 8.01 18.86 -32.32
N ASN A 791 8.03 19.56 -31.21
CA ASN A 791 7.52 19.06 -29.93
C ASN A 791 6.02 19.31 -29.81
N VAL A 792 5.28 18.34 -29.27
CA VAL A 792 3.85 18.50 -28.99
C VAL A 792 3.67 19.42 -27.77
N VAL A 793 3.05 20.57 -28.00
CA VAL A 793 2.76 21.58 -26.98
C VAL A 793 1.43 21.29 -26.28
N GLY A 794 0.42 20.84 -27.04
CA GLY A 794 -0.88 20.49 -26.51
C GLY A 794 -1.68 19.58 -27.43
N THR A 795 -2.71 18.95 -26.87
CA THR A 795 -3.72 18.17 -27.61
C THR A 795 -5.09 18.51 -27.10
N ALA A 796 -6.02 18.76 -28.03
CA ALA A 796 -7.43 19.00 -27.76
C ALA A 796 -8.29 17.97 -28.51
N THR A 797 -9.51 17.73 -28.04
CA THR A 797 -10.51 16.95 -28.76
C THR A 797 -11.69 17.86 -29.06
N THR A 798 -12.18 17.89 -30.29
CA THR A 798 -13.26 18.79 -30.70
C THR A 798 -14.58 18.42 -30.03
N GLY A 799 -15.35 19.43 -29.64
CA GLY A 799 -16.71 19.27 -29.14
C GLY A 799 -17.72 18.88 -30.26
N THR A 800 -18.98 18.75 -29.89
CA THR A 800 -20.10 18.44 -30.86
C THR A 800 -20.27 19.49 -31.92
N ASP A 801 -19.80 20.71 -31.70
CA ASP A 801 -19.76 21.84 -32.63
C ASP A 801 -18.45 21.92 -33.44
N GLY A 802 -17.57 20.94 -33.30
CA GLY A 802 -16.26 20.87 -33.94
C GLY A 802 -15.23 21.84 -33.35
N ALA A 803 -15.54 22.60 -32.30
CA ALA A 803 -14.66 23.61 -31.72
C ALA A 803 -13.48 22.98 -30.93
N TYR A 804 -12.32 23.63 -31.05
CA TYR A 804 -11.13 23.34 -30.24
C TYR A 804 -10.50 24.63 -29.74
N ALA A 805 -9.77 24.56 -28.62
CA ALA A 805 -9.01 25.70 -28.09
C ALA A 805 -7.70 25.23 -27.43
N PHE A 806 -6.65 26.05 -27.59
CA PHE A 806 -5.41 25.96 -26.85
C PHE A 806 -5.17 27.30 -26.15
N THR A 807 -4.87 27.27 -24.86
CA THR A 807 -4.59 28.45 -24.02
C THR A 807 -3.13 28.47 -23.59
N ASP A 808 -2.68 29.59 -23.05
CA ASP A 808 -1.37 29.77 -22.41
C ASP A 808 -0.16 29.59 -23.36
N LEU A 809 -0.34 29.90 -24.64
CA LEU A 809 0.70 29.76 -25.65
C LEU A 809 1.70 30.91 -25.60
N SER A 810 2.97 30.60 -25.91
CA SER A 810 3.99 31.63 -26.21
C SER A 810 3.81 32.16 -27.62
N GLY A 811 4.19 33.41 -27.86
CA GLY A 811 4.39 33.91 -29.21
C GLY A 811 5.41 33.06 -29.97
N GLY A 812 5.12 32.70 -31.22
CA GLY A 812 5.96 31.82 -32.03
C GLY A 812 5.22 31.13 -33.15
N ASP A 813 5.97 30.34 -33.91
CA ASP A 813 5.42 29.53 -35.01
C ASP A 813 4.99 28.13 -34.50
N TYR A 814 3.77 27.75 -34.82
CA TYR A 814 3.19 26.47 -34.48
C TYR A 814 2.60 25.78 -35.69
N THR A 815 2.42 24.49 -35.58
CA THR A 815 1.68 23.69 -36.54
C THR A 815 0.51 23.03 -35.83
N VAL A 816 -0.70 23.29 -36.29
CA VAL A 816 -1.93 22.64 -35.81
C VAL A 816 -2.24 21.46 -36.72
N ILE A 817 -2.34 20.26 -36.13
CA ILE A 817 -2.58 19.00 -36.83
C ILE A 817 -3.92 18.44 -36.39
N ALA A 818 -4.90 18.40 -37.26
CA ALA A 818 -6.21 17.77 -37.01
C ALA A 818 -6.23 16.35 -37.60
N THR A 819 -6.70 15.38 -36.81
CA THR A 819 -6.82 13.95 -37.19
C THR A 819 -8.26 13.51 -37.13
N GLY A 820 -8.71 12.69 -38.10
CA GLY A 820 -10.10 12.20 -38.21
C GLY A 820 -10.49 11.81 -39.65
N TYR A 821 -9.79 12.36 -40.61
CA TYR A 821 -9.70 12.07 -42.07
C TYR A 821 -8.21 12.07 -42.40
N PRO A 822 -7.73 12.06 -43.66
CA PRO A 822 -6.34 12.30 -43.91
C PRO A 822 -5.87 13.51 -43.08
N PRO A 823 -4.84 13.36 -42.23
CA PRO A 823 -4.50 14.42 -41.30
C PRO A 823 -4.10 15.68 -42.03
N VAL A 824 -4.65 16.81 -41.63
CA VAL A 824 -4.33 18.15 -42.19
C VAL A 824 -3.47 18.88 -41.18
N ALA A 825 -2.33 19.40 -41.64
CA ALA A 825 -1.44 20.22 -40.84
C ALA A 825 -1.46 21.66 -41.39
N THR A 826 -1.79 22.62 -40.55
CA THR A 826 -1.80 24.06 -40.88
C THR A 826 -0.77 24.78 -40.03
N ALA A 827 0.08 25.59 -40.67
CA ALA A 827 1.02 26.44 -39.97
C ALA A 827 0.31 27.68 -39.41
N LEU A 828 0.67 28.06 -38.19
CA LEU A 828 0.09 29.19 -37.47
C LEU A 828 1.18 29.99 -36.76
N THR A 829 1.27 31.30 -36.98
CA THR A 829 2.11 32.19 -36.20
C THR A 829 1.27 32.86 -35.12
N VAL A 830 1.61 32.60 -33.85
CA VAL A 830 0.91 33.16 -32.70
C VAL A 830 1.64 34.43 -32.27
N ASN A 831 0.97 35.57 -32.35
CA ASN A 831 1.45 36.88 -31.93
C ASN A 831 0.59 37.41 -30.78
N GLY A 832 1.19 37.83 -29.67
CA GLY A 832 0.63 38.53 -28.52
C GLY A 832 -0.75 38.18 -28.01
N ARG A 833 -1.82 38.27 -28.78
CA ARG A 833 -3.21 37.98 -28.39
C ARG A 833 -3.76 36.63 -28.81
N GLY A 834 -2.96 35.84 -29.56
CA GLY A 834 -3.44 34.54 -30.08
C GLY A 834 -4.06 34.66 -31.49
N ALA A 835 -4.75 33.61 -31.91
CA ALA A 835 -5.49 33.53 -33.16
C ALA A 835 -6.89 32.98 -32.87
N ASP A 836 -7.88 33.83 -33.09
CA ASP A 836 -9.28 33.46 -33.11
C ASP A 836 -9.62 33.09 -34.56
N ASP A 837 -10.49 32.10 -34.76
CA ASP A 837 -10.99 31.63 -36.08
C ASP A 837 -9.94 30.85 -36.91
N HIS A 838 -9.07 30.07 -36.32
CA HIS A 838 -8.21 29.15 -37.04
C HIS A 838 -8.94 27.85 -37.42
N ASP A 839 -9.82 27.94 -38.41
CA ASP A 839 -10.64 26.82 -38.88
C ASP A 839 -9.82 25.84 -39.75
N ILE A 840 -10.00 24.54 -39.53
CA ILE A 840 -9.33 23.46 -40.28
C ILE A 840 -10.36 22.67 -41.06
N GLU A 841 -10.23 22.67 -42.38
CA GLU A 841 -11.08 21.85 -43.26
C GLU A 841 -10.39 20.51 -43.56
N LEU A 842 -11.08 19.42 -43.25
CA LEU A 842 -10.65 18.06 -43.56
C LEU A 842 -11.39 17.62 -44.83
N ALA A 843 -10.69 17.47 -45.96
CA ALA A 843 -11.24 16.99 -47.20
C ALA A 843 -10.67 15.60 -47.58
N HIS A 844 -11.46 14.78 -48.26
CA HIS A 844 -10.98 13.58 -48.90
C HIS A 844 -10.11 13.94 -50.10
N PRO A 845 -8.96 13.26 -50.35
CA PRO A 845 -8.19 13.47 -51.57
C PRO A 845 -9.03 12.94 -52.75
N GLY A 846 -9.73 13.86 -53.44
CA GLY A 846 -10.54 13.54 -54.65
C GLY A 846 -11.92 14.17 -54.71
N GLU A 847 -12.33 15.01 -53.72
CA GLU A 847 -13.49 15.91 -53.81
C GLU A 847 -13.06 17.36 -53.98
#